data_0074458b8ad9ba96150f8ab30878c08d
#
_entry.id   0074458b8ad9ba96150f8ab30878c08d
#
_cell.length_a   1.000
_cell.length_b   1.000
_cell.length_c   1.000
_cell.angle_alpha   90.00
_cell.angle_beta   90.00
_cell.angle_gamma   90.00
#
_symmetry.space_group_name_H-M   'P 1'
#
loop_
_entity.id
_entity.type
_entity.pdbx_description
1 polymer ?
#
loop_
_entity_poly.entity_id
_entity_poly.type
_entity_poly.pdbx_seq_one_letter_code
_entity_poly.pdbx_strand_id
1 'polypeptide(L)'
;MRKERFKLKIFYSASFLGFLLLLLNSSYLASFGTPSLFYISNVFIHILIGIGLIPFFTLFVSRSFADMLHIGKIAIVLLITGIISGLWLMVVGATTPNRWLLISHIVVTTVGSILLILHFIWYRVSFIRHSFTKIAGVTLAVALIFPVVVKIYRNYVPESDYLVQNPIHDIPTSMYEEGGGTNSPFFPSSAETATGNLIPTDFFLTSKTCAEKGCHPDVYRQWNESAHHFSSFNNQWYRKSVMYMQDVNGIQSSKWCGGCHDPAIMFNGIMDRPIRENMHTPAAQAGLACTACHSIERVKDTMGNGGYTIKYPPLHDIAASQNKVVRKLHNYIIQLDPEPHRRSFIKPFHRENTAEFCSTCHKVHLDKPVNNFRWFRGFNTYDQWQTSGVSHQGALSFYYPDEPKKCVDCHMPLVPSKDAGNKRGKIKSHRFVGANTALPYVNKHPDQLEAVTNFLQDDKVTIDIFALVNENKITAPIGQSNAKAFPGDDVRVDVVVRTRGVGHHFPAGTIDAFDIWLELKATDEDGKIIFWNGMIDAKDGKNGQVDPNAHFYKSHLIDEHGNHINKRNAWAARTILYSRTIPPGAADTVRYRLIIPEDCGKRITLQAKLNYRKFNWWLTQWSYAGVRDPDHTDFQVDKGYDNGKWVFTGDTSQVAGEIKEIPNPPIVVISEDQATLEIVQTDSVSTDSTELKTKSDVRDQERWNDYGIGLLRQGDLKGAEAAFLKVVKINPNYMDGYVNIARCRIKEGNHSSAEEVLKKAEELKQHLDPKDPNRAKVDYFYALTQKSQGRYDVALKHLRMASEQFPRDKRVRNEIGRLLYLERRYAEAVTEFQKTLEVDPEDVDAHYHLMLSYHALKDQLKAVKAQKLYLRFKLDESVDPITGIGRRANPYANMERQKIREHLSSIASYQY
;
A
#
# COMPACT_ATOMS: atom_id res chain seq x y z
N MET A 1 -8.04 72.45 26.86
CA MET A 1 -8.77 71.37 27.55
C MET A 1 -9.88 70.71 26.67
N ARG A 2 -10.87 71.51 26.14
CA ARG A 2 -11.97 70.88 25.31
C ARG A 2 -11.51 70.17 24.04
N LYS A 3 -10.54 70.72 23.30
CA LYS A 3 -9.94 70.12 22.08
C LYS A 3 -9.14 68.82 22.39
N GLU A 4 -8.39 68.81 23.52
CA GLU A 4 -7.63 67.61 23.90
C GLU A 4 -8.54 66.48 24.42
N ARG A 5 -9.61 66.82 25.18
CA ARG A 5 -10.63 65.81 25.59
C ARG A 5 -11.37 65.24 24.40
N PHE A 6 -11.60 66.02 23.35
CA PHE A 6 -12.23 65.56 22.11
C PHE A 6 -11.31 64.64 21.31
N LYS A 7 -10.05 64.98 21.15
CA LYS A 7 -9.02 64.12 20.49
C LYS A 7 -8.87 62.81 21.24
N LEU A 8 -8.84 62.83 22.55
CA LEU A 8 -8.73 61.67 23.43
C LEU A 8 -9.96 60.74 23.30
N LYS A 9 -11.16 61.29 23.18
CA LYS A 9 -12.39 60.50 22.96
C LYS A 9 -12.41 59.78 21.62
N ILE A 10 -12.01 60.42 20.55
CA ILE A 10 -11.86 59.84 19.19
C ILE A 10 -10.84 58.72 19.26
N PHE A 11 -9.71 58.95 19.89
CA PHE A 11 -8.60 58.03 20.05
C PHE A 11 -9.04 56.73 20.75
N TYR A 12 -9.71 56.79 21.88
CA TYR A 12 -10.21 55.61 22.59
C TYR A 12 -11.34 54.88 21.84
N SER A 13 -12.19 55.61 21.13
CA SER A 13 -13.25 55.00 20.31
C SER A 13 -12.66 54.22 19.11
N ALA A 14 -11.64 54.80 18.45
CA ALA A 14 -10.96 54.12 17.34
C ALA A 14 -10.19 52.87 17.81
N SER A 15 -9.51 52.96 18.95
CA SER A 15 -8.80 51.82 19.56
C SER A 15 -9.74 50.69 19.94
N PHE A 16 -10.89 51.03 20.49
CA PHE A 16 -11.94 50.10 20.86
C PHE A 16 -12.53 49.39 19.62
N LEU A 17 -12.81 50.16 18.58
CA LEU A 17 -13.29 49.60 17.31
C LEU A 17 -12.24 48.65 16.69
N GLY A 18 -10.98 49.06 16.68
CA GLY A 18 -9.86 48.22 16.21
C GLY A 18 -9.75 46.90 16.97
N PHE A 19 -9.94 46.92 18.31
CA PHE A 19 -9.96 45.73 19.15
C PHE A 19 -11.13 44.79 18.83
N LEU A 20 -12.34 45.32 18.60
CA LEU A 20 -13.51 44.53 18.19
C LEU A 20 -13.31 43.91 16.82
N LEU A 21 -12.73 44.65 15.86
CA LEU A 21 -12.39 44.13 14.54
C LEU A 21 -11.34 43.02 14.64
N LEU A 22 -10.35 43.17 15.51
CA LEU A 22 -9.33 42.12 15.75
C LEU A 22 -9.95 40.84 16.31
N LEU A 23 -10.89 40.93 17.25
CA LEU A 23 -11.61 39.78 17.79
C LEU A 23 -12.41 39.05 16.71
N LEU A 24 -13.17 39.78 15.86
CA LEU A 24 -13.94 39.17 14.78
C LEU A 24 -13.05 38.54 13.71
N ASN A 25 -11.95 39.22 13.35
CA ASN A 25 -10.96 38.71 12.42
C ASN A 25 -10.28 37.44 13.00
N SER A 26 -9.90 37.42 14.27
CA SER A 26 -9.35 36.23 14.94
C SER A 26 -10.31 35.05 14.91
N SER A 27 -11.62 35.35 15.16
CA SER A 27 -12.68 34.33 15.08
C SER A 27 -12.81 33.74 13.65
N TYR A 28 -12.73 34.61 12.64
CA TYR A 28 -12.73 34.16 11.23
C TYR A 28 -11.50 33.28 10.93
N LEU A 29 -10.29 33.70 11.31
CA LEU A 29 -9.07 32.92 11.10
C LEU A 29 -9.10 31.58 11.82
N ALA A 30 -9.63 31.53 13.05
CA ALA A 30 -9.81 30.30 13.81
C ALA A 30 -10.85 29.35 13.21
N SER A 31 -11.84 29.89 12.49
CA SER A 31 -12.93 29.13 11.89
C SER A 31 -12.60 28.58 10.50
N PHE A 32 -11.86 29.34 9.70
CA PHE A 32 -11.58 29.00 8.31
C PHE A 32 -10.06 28.81 8.11
N GLY A 33 -9.68 28.16 7.10
CA GLY A 33 -8.28 27.96 6.69
C GLY A 33 -8.27 27.74 5.18
N THR A 34 -9.16 28.47 4.47
CA THR A 34 -9.37 28.29 3.05
C THR A 34 -8.19 28.88 2.25
N PRO A 35 -7.68 28.17 1.23
CA PRO A 35 -6.60 28.67 0.37
C PRO A 35 -7.15 29.73 -0.60
N SER A 36 -7.43 30.94 -0.11
CA SER A 36 -7.99 32.04 -0.89
C SER A 36 -7.29 33.35 -0.57
N LEU A 37 -7.26 34.29 -1.54
CA LEU A 37 -6.73 35.63 -1.34
C LEU A 37 -7.44 36.35 -0.18
N PHE A 38 -8.74 36.14 -0.04
CA PHE A 38 -9.51 36.74 1.06
C PHE A 38 -9.00 36.28 2.41
N TYR A 39 -8.76 34.98 2.59
CA TYR A 39 -8.21 34.45 3.85
C TYR A 39 -6.81 35.01 4.13
N ILE A 40 -5.93 34.96 3.15
CA ILE A 40 -4.56 35.51 3.28
C ILE A 40 -4.56 37.00 3.62
N SER A 41 -5.45 37.80 2.99
CA SER A 41 -5.62 39.21 3.33
C SER A 41 -6.05 39.41 4.78
N ASN A 42 -6.93 38.54 5.32
CA ASN A 42 -7.32 38.58 6.73
C ASN A 42 -6.18 38.22 7.69
N VAL A 43 -5.24 37.35 7.32
CA VAL A 43 -4.01 37.11 8.10
C VAL A 43 -3.19 38.39 8.21
N PHE A 44 -2.99 39.11 7.09
CA PHE A 44 -2.29 40.40 7.12
C PHE A 44 -3.06 41.47 7.90
N ILE A 45 -4.37 41.54 7.75
CA ILE A 45 -5.24 42.46 8.49
C ILE A 45 -5.11 42.19 9.99
N HIS A 46 -5.07 40.90 10.42
CA HIS A 46 -4.84 40.56 11.84
C HIS A 46 -3.53 41.13 12.37
N ILE A 47 -2.45 40.94 11.62
CA ILE A 47 -1.13 41.44 12.01
C ILE A 47 -1.10 42.96 12.02
N LEU A 48 -1.62 43.62 10.99
CA LEU A 48 -1.64 45.09 10.89
C LEU A 48 -2.45 45.74 12.01
N ILE A 49 -3.67 45.24 12.30
CA ILE A 49 -4.49 45.73 13.37
C ILE A 49 -3.80 45.47 14.74
N GLY A 50 -3.24 44.25 14.91
CA GLY A 50 -2.53 43.86 16.14
C GLY A 50 -1.36 44.82 16.45
N ILE A 51 -0.47 45.05 15.47
CA ILE A 51 0.68 45.98 15.62
C ILE A 51 0.17 47.39 15.79
N GLY A 52 -0.83 47.82 15.01
CA GLY A 52 -1.40 49.15 15.08
C GLY A 52 -2.05 49.48 16.43
N LEU A 53 -2.54 48.47 17.17
CA LEU A 53 -3.10 48.62 18.49
C LEU A 53 -2.04 48.73 19.62
N ILE A 54 -0.77 48.36 19.42
CA ILE A 54 0.26 48.37 20.45
C ILE A 54 0.45 49.77 21.05
N PRO A 55 0.65 50.86 20.30
CA PRO A 55 0.78 52.19 20.87
C PRO A 55 -0.43 52.64 21.72
N PHE A 56 -1.61 52.29 21.23
CA PHE A 56 -2.86 52.60 21.91
C PHE A 56 -2.98 51.82 23.24
N PHE A 57 -2.67 50.52 23.19
CA PHE A 57 -2.67 49.68 24.36
C PHE A 57 -1.63 50.13 25.39
N THR A 58 -0.42 50.50 24.97
CA THR A 58 0.63 51.04 25.85
C THR A 58 0.14 52.33 26.57
N LEU A 59 -0.43 53.26 25.81
CA LEU A 59 -1.00 54.47 26.38
C LEU A 59 -2.17 54.20 27.35
N PHE A 60 -3.02 53.24 27.02
CA PHE A 60 -4.11 52.84 27.93
C PHE A 60 -3.53 52.24 29.22
N VAL A 61 -2.58 51.35 29.16
CA VAL A 61 -1.95 50.72 30.33
C VAL A 61 -1.25 51.77 31.18
N SER A 62 -0.44 52.65 30.61
CA SER A 62 0.29 53.68 31.36
C SER A 62 -0.61 54.62 32.16
N ARG A 63 -1.86 54.81 31.68
CA ARG A 63 -2.82 55.71 32.35
C ARG A 63 -3.79 55.02 33.29
N SER A 64 -4.03 53.72 33.13
CA SER A 64 -5.16 53.05 33.81
C SER A 64 -4.72 51.92 34.73
N PHE A 65 -3.47 51.40 34.59
CA PHE A 65 -3.03 50.18 35.29
C PHE A 65 -3.09 50.27 36.79
N ALA A 66 -2.71 51.47 37.38
CA ALA A 66 -2.73 51.67 38.81
C ALA A 66 -4.13 51.52 39.43
N ASP A 67 -5.13 52.02 38.73
CA ASP A 67 -6.53 52.09 39.17
C ASP A 67 -7.35 50.82 38.85
N MET A 68 -6.74 49.80 38.18
CA MET A 68 -7.42 48.58 37.83
C MET A 68 -7.58 47.63 39.02
N LEU A 69 -8.71 46.88 39.03
CA LEU A 69 -8.89 45.71 39.86
C LEU A 69 -7.83 44.63 39.52
N HIS A 70 -7.56 43.71 40.44
CA HIS A 70 -6.60 42.62 40.21
C HIS A 70 -6.90 41.86 38.95
N ILE A 71 -8.17 41.58 38.62
CA ILE A 71 -8.60 40.91 37.38
C ILE A 71 -8.19 41.71 36.13
N GLY A 72 -8.28 43.03 36.13
CA GLY A 72 -7.84 43.90 35.05
C GLY A 72 -6.31 43.88 34.89
N LYS A 73 -5.56 43.88 36.01
CA LYS A 73 -4.08 43.77 35.99
C LYS A 73 -3.61 42.43 35.40
N ILE A 74 -4.26 41.33 35.79
CA ILE A 74 -4.00 40.01 35.22
C ILE A 74 -4.30 39.99 33.71
N ALA A 75 -5.42 40.54 33.29
CA ALA A 75 -5.78 40.67 31.88
C ALA A 75 -4.71 41.42 31.06
N ILE A 76 -4.15 42.51 31.59
CA ILE A 76 -3.10 43.29 30.95
C ILE A 76 -1.83 42.46 30.80
N VAL A 77 -1.40 41.75 31.84
CA VAL A 77 -0.22 40.87 31.78
C VAL A 77 -0.40 39.79 30.70
N LEU A 78 -1.55 39.14 30.65
CA LEU A 78 -1.86 38.13 29.64
C LEU A 78 -1.84 38.72 28.23
N LEU A 79 -2.43 39.90 28.00
CA LEU A 79 -2.42 40.55 26.70
C LEU A 79 -1.02 41.00 26.28
N ILE A 80 -0.16 41.46 27.18
CA ILE A 80 1.27 41.73 26.89
C ILE A 80 1.97 40.46 26.48
N THR A 81 1.77 39.36 27.22
CA THR A 81 2.33 38.05 26.86
C THR A 81 1.81 37.61 25.47
N GLY A 82 0.53 37.88 25.18
CA GLY A 82 -0.06 37.62 23.86
C GLY A 82 0.59 38.46 22.73
N ILE A 83 0.84 39.74 22.97
CA ILE A 83 1.54 40.59 21.99
C ILE A 83 2.96 40.07 21.72
N ILE A 84 3.73 39.78 22.79
CA ILE A 84 5.09 39.23 22.67
C ILE A 84 5.07 37.91 21.88
N SER A 85 4.20 36.97 22.21
CA SER A 85 4.07 35.71 21.50
C SER A 85 3.64 35.89 20.05
N GLY A 86 2.75 36.84 19.75
CA GLY A 86 2.35 37.19 18.39
C GLY A 86 3.48 37.76 17.54
N LEU A 87 4.27 38.68 18.10
CA LEU A 87 5.48 39.24 17.47
C LEU A 87 6.54 38.14 17.24
N TRP A 88 6.67 37.21 18.19
CA TRP A 88 7.55 36.05 18.04
C TRP A 88 7.10 35.13 16.91
N LEU A 89 5.80 34.85 16.80
CA LEU A 89 5.24 34.06 15.71
C LEU A 89 5.53 34.67 14.32
N MET A 90 5.57 35.99 14.20
CA MET A 90 5.94 36.62 12.93
C MET A 90 7.38 36.32 12.51
N VAL A 91 8.26 36.01 13.46
CA VAL A 91 9.67 35.69 13.20
C VAL A 91 9.87 34.21 12.90
N VAL A 92 9.26 33.32 13.72
CA VAL A 92 9.49 31.88 13.65
C VAL A 92 8.43 31.12 12.85
N GLY A 93 7.29 31.75 12.55
CA GLY A 93 6.14 31.14 11.87
C GLY A 93 5.32 30.23 12.77
N ALA A 94 4.10 29.92 12.33
CA ALA A 94 3.15 29.03 13.02
C ALA A 94 3.21 27.57 12.50
N THR A 95 4.38 27.13 12.04
CA THR A 95 4.61 25.78 11.53
C THR A 95 4.38 24.69 12.61
N THR A 96 4.28 23.44 12.23
CA THR A 96 3.95 22.34 13.17
C THR A 96 4.87 22.28 14.41
N PRO A 97 6.20 22.45 14.32
CA PRO A 97 7.06 22.54 15.51
C PRO A 97 6.74 23.70 16.46
N ASN A 98 6.26 24.82 15.91
CA ASN A 98 5.94 26.03 16.65
C ASN A 98 4.46 26.14 17.05
N ARG A 99 3.66 25.11 16.80
CA ARG A 99 2.21 25.12 17.07
C ARG A 99 1.87 25.38 18.52
N TRP A 100 2.74 24.97 19.45
CA TRP A 100 2.57 25.28 20.87
C TRP A 100 2.56 26.78 21.14
N LEU A 101 3.41 27.56 20.44
CA LEU A 101 3.48 29.00 20.55
C LEU A 101 2.21 29.67 20.00
N LEU A 102 1.69 29.18 18.87
CA LEU A 102 0.40 29.64 18.32
C LEU A 102 -0.75 29.35 19.30
N ILE A 103 -0.81 28.15 19.88
CA ILE A 103 -1.82 27.79 20.87
C ILE A 103 -1.70 28.70 22.11
N SER A 104 -0.46 28.93 22.60
CA SER A 104 -0.22 29.84 23.72
C SER A 104 -0.70 31.26 23.41
N HIS A 105 -0.39 31.79 22.21
CA HIS A 105 -0.86 33.09 21.75
C HIS A 105 -2.40 33.17 21.77
N ILE A 106 -3.10 32.19 21.22
CA ILE A 106 -4.57 32.14 21.21
C ILE A 106 -5.13 32.07 22.62
N VAL A 107 -4.59 31.21 23.49
CA VAL A 107 -5.11 31.02 24.85
C VAL A 107 -4.91 32.27 25.69
N VAL A 108 -3.70 32.82 25.72
CA VAL A 108 -3.42 33.99 26.58
C VAL A 108 -4.15 35.25 26.12
N THR A 109 -4.27 35.47 24.79
CA THR A 109 -5.02 36.61 24.25
C THR A 109 -6.52 36.44 24.46
N THR A 110 -7.07 35.25 24.33
CA THR A 110 -8.50 34.98 24.58
C THR A 110 -8.86 35.17 26.04
N VAL A 111 -8.08 34.52 26.95
CA VAL A 111 -8.32 34.69 28.41
C VAL A 111 -8.12 36.14 28.84
N GLY A 112 -7.05 36.79 28.37
CA GLY A 112 -6.80 38.21 28.62
C GLY A 112 -7.93 39.11 28.15
N SER A 113 -8.50 38.84 26.95
CA SER A 113 -9.64 39.58 26.42
C SER A 113 -10.92 39.37 27.24
N ILE A 114 -11.20 38.13 27.66
CA ILE A 114 -12.34 37.81 28.55
C ILE A 114 -12.21 38.57 29.87
N LEU A 115 -11.06 38.46 30.53
CA LEU A 115 -10.83 39.11 31.83
C LEU A 115 -10.88 40.64 31.74
N LEU A 116 -10.36 41.20 30.62
CA LEU A 116 -10.43 42.67 30.41
C LEU A 116 -11.87 43.15 30.21
N ILE A 117 -12.69 42.44 29.45
CA ILE A 117 -14.10 42.77 29.23
C ILE A 117 -14.90 42.61 30.54
N LEU A 118 -14.66 41.53 31.32
CA LEU A 118 -15.26 41.34 32.64
C LEU A 118 -14.86 42.46 33.57
N HIS A 119 -13.61 42.90 33.58
CA HIS A 119 -13.17 44.05 34.35
C HIS A 119 -13.97 45.31 33.99
N PHE A 120 -14.16 45.60 32.69
CA PHE A 120 -14.96 46.75 32.25
C PHE A 120 -16.46 46.63 32.56
N ILE A 121 -17.01 45.45 32.68
CA ILE A 121 -18.41 45.22 33.07
C ILE A 121 -18.59 45.49 34.58
N TRP A 122 -17.65 44.98 35.41
CA TRP A 122 -17.73 45.07 36.88
C TRP A 122 -17.23 46.41 37.42
N TYR A 123 -16.17 46.96 36.85
CA TYR A 123 -15.57 48.23 37.25
C TYR A 123 -15.95 49.31 36.23
N ARG A 124 -16.93 50.15 36.62
CA ARG A 124 -17.39 51.26 35.77
C ARG A 124 -16.27 52.27 35.57
N VAL A 125 -15.53 52.18 34.51
CA VAL A 125 -14.54 53.16 34.11
C VAL A 125 -15.26 54.41 33.57
N SER A 126 -15.06 55.55 34.20
CA SER A 126 -15.84 56.78 33.97
C SER A 126 -15.88 57.30 32.53
N PHE A 127 -14.96 56.87 31.66
CA PHE A 127 -14.91 57.30 30.27
C PHE A 127 -15.37 56.22 29.25
N ILE A 128 -15.65 54.96 29.69
CA ILE A 128 -16.21 53.92 28.80
C ILE A 128 -17.72 53.86 29.01
N ARG A 129 -18.47 54.21 27.94
CA ARG A 129 -19.94 54.15 27.97
C ARG A 129 -20.41 52.71 28.17
N HIS A 130 -21.44 52.53 28.99
CA HIS A 130 -22.07 51.24 29.27
C HIS A 130 -22.47 50.47 27.96
N SER A 131 -22.85 51.22 26.92
CA SER A 131 -23.12 50.66 25.57
C SER A 131 -21.90 50.00 24.95
N PHE A 132 -20.69 50.50 25.15
CA PHE A 132 -19.46 49.91 24.61
C PHE A 132 -19.09 48.59 25.26
N THR A 133 -19.33 48.46 26.59
CA THR A 133 -19.06 47.18 27.28
C THR A 133 -20.06 46.11 26.88
N LYS A 134 -21.31 46.44 26.59
CA LYS A 134 -22.32 45.51 26.07
C LYS A 134 -21.92 45.03 24.66
N ILE A 135 -21.55 45.96 23.76
CA ILE A 135 -21.10 45.64 22.40
C ILE A 135 -19.87 44.72 22.44
N ALA A 136 -18.88 45.03 23.32
CA ALA A 136 -17.69 44.20 23.49
C ALA A 136 -18.01 42.77 23.97
N GLY A 137 -18.93 42.67 24.94
CA GLY A 137 -19.39 41.39 25.46
C GLY A 137 -20.08 40.53 24.41
N VAL A 138 -20.97 41.13 23.61
CA VAL A 138 -21.66 40.44 22.50
C VAL A 138 -20.65 40.04 21.43
N THR A 139 -19.74 40.94 21.03
CA THR A 139 -18.72 40.64 20.04
C THR A 139 -17.80 39.49 20.48
N LEU A 140 -17.38 39.49 21.76
CA LEU A 140 -16.59 38.41 22.32
C LEU A 140 -17.36 37.09 22.33
N ALA A 141 -18.63 37.10 22.75
CA ALA A 141 -19.47 35.91 22.74
C ALA A 141 -19.59 35.32 21.32
N VAL A 142 -19.87 36.17 20.32
CA VAL A 142 -19.90 35.76 18.92
C VAL A 142 -18.54 35.21 18.48
N ALA A 143 -17.44 35.90 18.82
CA ALA A 143 -16.09 35.49 18.43
C ALA A 143 -15.67 34.14 19.05
N LEU A 144 -16.17 33.79 20.22
CA LEU A 144 -15.91 32.49 20.88
C LEU A 144 -16.84 31.37 20.38
N ILE A 145 -18.12 31.68 20.19
CA ILE A 145 -19.12 30.67 19.79
C ILE A 145 -18.95 30.28 18.33
N PHE A 146 -18.67 31.23 17.45
CA PHE A 146 -18.61 30.97 16.00
C PHE A 146 -17.60 29.90 15.60
N PRO A 147 -16.32 29.90 16.09
CA PRO A 147 -15.38 28.80 15.76
C PRO A 147 -15.86 27.45 16.28
N VAL A 148 -16.51 27.40 17.43
CA VAL A 148 -17.06 26.18 18.01
C VAL A 148 -18.18 25.62 17.12
N VAL A 149 -19.11 26.50 16.72
CA VAL A 149 -20.21 26.12 15.81
C VAL A 149 -19.68 25.61 14.48
N VAL A 150 -18.72 26.32 13.87
CA VAL A 150 -18.10 25.88 12.60
C VAL A 150 -17.38 24.54 12.77
N LYS A 151 -16.69 24.32 13.89
CA LYS A 151 -16.04 23.03 14.16
C LYS A 151 -17.05 21.90 14.36
N ILE A 152 -18.13 22.15 15.10
CA ILE A 152 -19.23 21.19 15.29
C ILE A 152 -19.88 20.89 13.93
N TYR A 153 -20.23 21.89 13.15
CA TYR A 153 -20.80 21.72 11.82
C TYR A 153 -19.93 20.83 10.93
N ARG A 154 -18.61 21.08 10.90
CA ARG A 154 -17.66 20.26 10.13
C ARG A 154 -17.53 18.81 10.62
N ASN A 155 -17.76 18.54 11.89
CA ASN A 155 -17.78 17.18 12.43
C ASN A 155 -19.08 16.44 12.09
N TYR A 156 -20.22 17.17 11.97
CA TYR A 156 -21.52 16.58 11.65
C TYR A 156 -21.82 16.51 10.16
N VAL A 157 -21.22 17.38 9.38
CA VAL A 157 -21.20 17.31 7.91
C VAL A 157 -19.81 16.86 7.49
N PRO A 158 -19.55 15.55 7.48
CA PRO A 158 -18.26 15.05 7.00
C PRO A 158 -18.05 15.59 5.59
N GLU A 159 -16.84 15.98 5.30
CA GLU A 159 -16.40 16.32 3.93
C GLU A 159 -16.44 15.01 3.12
N SER A 160 -17.64 14.59 2.73
CA SER A 160 -17.94 13.32 2.06
C SER A 160 -17.10 13.12 0.80
N ASP A 161 -16.74 14.22 0.15
CA ASP A 161 -15.93 14.24 -1.07
C ASP A 161 -14.50 13.71 -0.85
N TYR A 162 -14.03 13.69 0.41
CA TYR A 162 -12.70 13.18 0.77
C TYR A 162 -12.73 11.79 1.40
N LEU A 163 -13.90 11.16 1.50
CA LEU A 163 -14.03 9.77 1.91
C LEU A 163 -13.99 8.88 0.66
N VAL A 164 -13.13 7.87 0.69
CA VAL A 164 -13.09 6.87 -0.40
C VAL A 164 -14.19 5.86 -0.16
N GLN A 165 -15.21 5.89 -1.01
CA GLN A 165 -16.36 4.98 -0.95
C GLN A 165 -16.59 4.38 -2.33
N ASN A 166 -16.80 3.06 -2.37
CA ASN A 166 -17.11 2.39 -3.62
C ASN A 166 -18.56 2.66 -4.04
N PRO A 167 -18.81 3.18 -5.25
CA PRO A 167 -20.17 3.44 -5.74
C PRO A 167 -20.84 2.14 -6.16
N ILE A 168 -21.79 1.63 -5.36
CA ILE A 168 -22.50 0.36 -5.65
C ILE A 168 -23.34 0.46 -6.93
N HIS A 169 -23.93 1.65 -7.17
CA HIS A 169 -24.87 1.84 -8.28
C HIS A 169 -24.20 2.24 -9.60
N ASP A 170 -22.97 2.76 -9.55
CA ASP A 170 -22.26 3.34 -10.68
C ASP A 170 -20.94 2.62 -11.00
N ILE A 171 -20.90 1.30 -10.76
CA ILE A 171 -19.77 0.48 -11.17
C ILE A 171 -19.73 0.45 -12.71
N PRO A 172 -18.61 0.86 -13.34
CA PRO A 172 -18.48 0.88 -14.80
C PRO A 172 -18.62 -0.52 -15.39
N THR A 173 -19.33 -0.63 -16.51
CA THR A 173 -19.47 -1.91 -17.24
C THR A 173 -18.36 -2.15 -18.25
N SER A 174 -17.53 -1.14 -18.53
CA SER A 174 -16.38 -1.20 -19.41
C SER A 174 -15.39 -0.07 -19.09
N MET A 175 -14.16 -0.15 -19.61
CA MET A 175 -13.16 0.93 -19.49
C MET A 175 -13.61 2.21 -20.25
N TYR A 176 -14.53 2.11 -21.19
CA TYR A 176 -15.10 3.28 -21.88
C TYR A 176 -15.95 4.17 -20.95
N GLU A 177 -16.38 3.63 -19.82
CA GLU A 177 -17.15 4.36 -18.78
C GLU A 177 -16.28 4.80 -17.59
N GLU A 178 -15.00 4.43 -17.59
CA GLU A 178 -14.08 4.81 -16.53
C GLU A 178 -13.54 6.22 -16.73
N GLY A 179 -13.14 6.87 -15.64
CA GLY A 179 -12.63 8.24 -15.68
C GLY A 179 -13.63 9.20 -16.25
N GLY A 180 -13.16 10.08 -17.15
CA GLY A 180 -14.02 10.98 -17.94
C GLY A 180 -14.58 10.35 -19.21
N GLY A 181 -14.41 9.03 -19.39
CA GLY A 181 -14.86 8.30 -20.57
C GLY A 181 -14.10 8.68 -21.85
N THR A 182 -14.68 8.29 -23.01
CA THR A 182 -14.03 8.48 -24.32
C THR A 182 -13.82 9.94 -24.71
N ASN A 183 -14.53 10.87 -24.07
CA ASN A 183 -14.41 12.31 -24.34
C ASN A 183 -13.29 12.98 -23.52
N SER A 184 -12.72 12.26 -22.55
CA SER A 184 -11.62 12.77 -21.74
C SER A 184 -10.34 12.88 -22.57
N PRO A 185 -9.59 13.98 -22.44
CA PRO A 185 -8.27 14.09 -23.06
C PRO A 185 -7.27 13.08 -22.50
N PHE A 186 -7.61 12.45 -21.37
CA PHE A 186 -6.75 11.48 -20.66
C PHE A 186 -7.13 10.02 -20.96
N PHE A 187 -8.23 9.79 -21.69
CA PHE A 187 -8.66 8.43 -22.06
C PHE A 187 -7.52 7.65 -22.75
N PRO A 188 -7.27 6.37 -22.42
CA PRO A 188 -8.04 5.45 -21.57
C PRO A 188 -7.61 5.39 -20.09
N SER A 189 -6.89 6.37 -19.58
CA SER A 189 -6.61 6.46 -18.13
C SER A 189 -7.89 6.79 -17.36
N SER A 190 -8.05 6.21 -16.16
CA SER A 190 -9.16 6.56 -15.25
C SER A 190 -8.88 7.84 -14.45
N ALA A 191 -7.67 8.41 -14.57
CA ALA A 191 -7.29 9.67 -13.92
C ALA A 191 -7.88 10.88 -14.65
N GLU A 192 -8.27 11.89 -13.87
CA GLU A 192 -8.90 13.13 -14.36
C GLU A 192 -8.34 14.37 -13.68
N THR A 193 -8.55 15.50 -14.31
CA THR A 193 -8.46 16.81 -13.65
C THR A 193 -9.82 17.29 -13.18
N ALA A 194 -9.88 18.11 -12.15
CA ALA A 194 -11.14 18.64 -11.59
C ALA A 194 -11.96 19.47 -12.59
N THR A 195 -11.33 19.99 -13.65
CA THR A 195 -11.97 20.81 -14.70
C THR A 195 -12.19 20.04 -15.99
N GLY A 196 -11.66 18.82 -16.13
CA GLY A 196 -11.59 18.08 -17.40
C GLY A 196 -10.58 18.64 -18.40
N ASN A 197 -9.87 19.74 -18.06
CA ASN A 197 -8.89 20.41 -18.93
C ASN A 197 -7.46 20.03 -18.58
N LEU A 198 -6.53 20.39 -19.47
CA LEU A 198 -5.10 20.22 -19.26
C LEU A 198 -4.60 21.09 -18.10
N ILE A 199 -3.53 20.65 -17.43
CA ILE A 199 -2.82 21.38 -16.38
C ILE A 199 -1.48 21.87 -16.95
N PRO A 200 -1.02 23.11 -16.63
CA PRO A 200 0.27 23.61 -17.07
C PRO A 200 1.44 22.73 -16.60
N THR A 201 2.45 22.55 -17.46
CA THR A 201 3.59 21.66 -17.22
C THR A 201 4.37 22.02 -15.95
N ASP A 202 4.60 23.32 -15.73
CA ASP A 202 5.40 23.84 -14.62
C ASP A 202 4.82 23.48 -13.24
N PHE A 203 3.51 23.20 -13.15
CA PHE A 203 2.87 22.69 -11.93
C PHE A 203 3.58 21.47 -11.37
N PHE A 204 3.96 20.53 -12.22
CA PHE A 204 4.61 19.27 -11.82
C PHE A 204 6.13 19.41 -11.62
N LEU A 205 6.71 20.54 -12.03
CA LEU A 205 8.16 20.78 -11.95
C LEU A 205 8.59 21.51 -10.67
N THR A 206 7.66 21.74 -9.75
CA THR A 206 7.88 22.55 -8.53
C THR A 206 8.38 21.75 -7.32
N SER A 207 8.64 20.46 -7.42
CA SER A 207 9.10 19.64 -6.27
C SER A 207 10.31 20.22 -5.54
N LYS A 208 11.26 20.83 -6.27
CA LYS A 208 12.44 21.48 -5.67
C LYS A 208 12.10 22.68 -4.78
N THR A 209 10.99 23.38 -5.06
CA THR A 209 10.57 24.52 -4.24
C THR A 209 10.07 24.06 -2.86
N CYS A 210 9.55 22.84 -2.77
CA CYS A 210 9.14 22.23 -1.50
C CYS A 210 10.34 21.99 -0.57
N ALA A 211 11.56 21.88 -1.12
CA ALA A 211 12.80 21.65 -0.37
C ALA A 211 13.44 22.93 0.18
N GLU A 212 12.86 24.12 -0.07
CA GLU A 212 13.45 25.38 0.42
C GLU A 212 13.58 25.39 1.95
N LYS A 213 14.55 26.16 2.44
CA LYS A 213 14.85 26.25 3.88
C LYS A 213 13.61 26.63 4.69
N GLY A 214 13.30 25.82 5.70
CA GLY A 214 12.12 26.00 6.55
C GLY A 214 10.84 25.39 5.98
N CYS A 215 10.93 24.59 4.90
CA CYS A 215 9.83 23.81 4.33
C CYS A 215 10.03 22.29 4.55
N HIS A 216 10.32 21.53 3.48
CA HIS A 216 10.38 20.05 3.53
C HIS A 216 11.67 19.46 2.92
N PRO A 217 12.88 19.90 3.31
CA PRO A 217 14.12 19.40 2.73
C PRO A 217 14.36 17.90 2.97
N ASP A 218 14.00 17.37 4.13
CA ASP A 218 14.18 15.94 4.45
C ASP A 218 13.23 15.07 3.63
N VAL A 219 11.96 15.47 3.50
CA VAL A 219 10.97 14.80 2.64
C VAL A 219 11.44 14.81 1.18
N TYR A 220 11.89 15.95 0.68
CA TYR A 220 12.37 16.07 -0.69
C TYR A 220 13.56 15.16 -0.98
N ARG A 221 14.58 15.13 -0.10
CA ARG A 221 15.74 14.25 -0.25
C ARG A 221 15.34 12.79 -0.36
N GLN A 222 14.46 12.32 0.54
CA GLN A 222 13.97 10.95 0.56
C GLN A 222 13.18 10.61 -0.72
N TRP A 223 12.27 11.50 -1.15
CA TRP A 223 11.50 11.33 -2.37
C TRP A 223 12.40 11.33 -3.61
N ASN A 224 13.38 12.20 -3.68
CA ASN A 224 14.26 12.36 -4.83
C ASN A 224 15.08 11.10 -5.16
N GLU A 225 15.33 10.25 -4.17
CA GLU A 225 16.01 8.96 -4.33
C GLU A 225 15.02 7.78 -4.52
N SER A 226 13.73 8.00 -4.34
CA SER A 226 12.71 6.95 -4.28
C SER A 226 12.27 6.48 -5.67
N ALA A 227 11.68 5.27 -5.71
CA ALA A 227 11.06 4.74 -6.91
C ALA A 227 9.86 5.58 -7.42
N HIS A 228 9.25 6.41 -6.59
CA HIS A 228 8.20 7.33 -7.05
C HIS A 228 8.75 8.48 -7.89
N HIS A 229 9.91 9.04 -7.54
CA HIS A 229 10.59 9.99 -8.44
C HIS A 229 11.02 9.31 -9.75
N PHE A 230 11.53 8.09 -9.68
CA PHE A 230 11.94 7.31 -10.86
C PHE A 230 10.80 6.46 -11.42
N SER A 231 9.58 6.97 -11.48
CA SER A 231 8.42 6.23 -12.04
C SER A 231 8.22 6.44 -13.54
N SER A 232 8.82 7.50 -14.13
CA SER A 232 8.61 7.98 -15.47
C SER A 232 9.76 7.57 -16.43
N PHE A 233 10.05 8.41 -17.44
CA PHE A 233 11.08 8.14 -18.46
C PHE A 233 12.52 8.30 -17.95
N ASN A 234 12.70 8.65 -16.70
CA ASN A 234 13.94 8.54 -15.93
C ASN A 234 14.19 7.10 -15.41
N ASN A 235 13.32 6.15 -15.74
CA ASN A 235 13.43 4.72 -15.47
C ASN A 235 13.57 3.97 -16.80
N GLN A 236 14.75 3.37 -17.08
CA GLN A 236 15.03 2.75 -18.36
C GLN A 236 14.10 1.56 -18.69
N TRP A 237 13.74 0.74 -17.71
CA TRP A 237 12.83 -0.39 -17.93
C TRP A 237 11.43 0.08 -18.31
N TYR A 238 10.91 1.09 -17.63
CA TYR A 238 9.62 1.71 -17.93
C TYR A 238 9.65 2.39 -19.29
N ARG A 239 10.66 3.24 -19.53
CA ARG A 239 10.89 3.96 -20.79
C ARG A 239 10.84 3.04 -22.00
N LYS A 240 11.62 1.93 -21.96
CA LYS A 240 11.67 0.94 -23.05
C LYS A 240 10.32 0.27 -23.27
N SER A 241 9.61 -0.08 -22.20
CA SER A 241 8.30 -0.74 -22.31
C SER A 241 7.23 0.17 -22.88
N VAL A 242 7.19 1.46 -22.51
CA VAL A 242 6.22 2.42 -23.07
C VAL A 242 6.53 2.75 -24.53
N MET A 243 7.81 2.94 -24.90
CA MET A 243 8.22 3.10 -26.29
C MET A 243 7.75 1.91 -27.14
N TYR A 244 7.96 0.70 -26.63
CA TYR A 244 7.50 -0.54 -27.27
C TYR A 244 5.97 -0.63 -27.37
N MET A 245 5.25 -0.19 -26.32
CA MET A 245 3.78 -0.11 -26.37
C MET A 245 3.30 0.82 -27.48
N GLN A 246 3.92 2.00 -27.63
CA GLN A 246 3.55 2.94 -28.68
C GLN A 246 3.84 2.40 -30.09
N ASP A 247 4.94 1.64 -30.25
CA ASP A 247 5.30 1.00 -31.52
C ASP A 247 4.29 -0.09 -31.93
N VAL A 248 3.76 -0.85 -30.94
CA VAL A 248 2.95 -2.06 -31.20
C VAL A 248 1.45 -1.82 -31.04
N ASN A 249 1.05 -0.95 -30.11
CA ASN A 249 -0.37 -0.74 -29.73
C ASN A 249 -0.83 0.71 -29.91
N GLY A 250 0.06 1.58 -30.38
CA GLY A 250 -0.24 3.00 -30.64
C GLY A 250 -0.13 3.91 -29.42
N ILE A 251 -0.06 5.21 -29.69
CA ILE A 251 0.18 6.26 -28.71
C ILE A 251 -0.94 6.35 -27.68
N GLN A 252 -2.19 6.31 -28.14
CA GLN A 252 -3.37 6.46 -27.28
C GLN A 252 -3.40 5.45 -26.12
N SER A 253 -3.05 4.19 -26.38
CA SER A 253 -3.04 3.13 -25.39
C SER A 253 -2.04 3.41 -24.24
N SER A 254 -0.94 4.12 -24.52
CA SER A 254 0.10 4.43 -23.53
C SER A 254 -0.37 5.40 -22.44
N LYS A 255 -1.43 6.18 -22.64
CA LYS A 255 -2.03 7.03 -21.61
C LYS A 255 -2.56 6.22 -20.39
N TRP A 256 -2.88 4.94 -20.61
CA TRP A 256 -3.24 4.06 -19.50
C TRP A 256 -2.12 3.98 -18.44
N CYS A 257 -0.85 4.00 -18.86
CA CYS A 257 0.29 4.05 -17.94
C CYS A 257 0.42 5.42 -17.25
N GLY A 258 0.07 6.50 -17.98
CA GLY A 258 0.35 7.89 -17.59
C GLY A 258 -0.28 8.31 -16.27
N GLY A 259 -1.49 7.84 -15.96
CA GLY A 259 -2.19 8.17 -14.70
C GLY A 259 -1.42 7.80 -13.44
N CYS A 260 -0.63 6.71 -13.48
CA CYS A 260 0.13 6.23 -12.34
C CYS A 260 1.63 6.54 -12.41
N HIS A 261 2.17 6.77 -13.62
CA HIS A 261 3.61 6.92 -13.82
C HIS A 261 4.03 8.31 -14.28
N ASP A 262 3.22 8.98 -15.12
CA ASP A 262 3.59 10.18 -15.86
C ASP A 262 2.54 11.31 -15.77
N PRO A 263 2.04 11.69 -14.57
CA PRO A 263 1.05 12.76 -14.47
C PRO A 263 1.51 14.06 -15.15
N ALA A 264 2.81 14.36 -15.09
CA ALA A 264 3.38 15.59 -15.64
C ALA A 264 3.24 15.70 -17.16
N ILE A 265 3.33 14.60 -17.91
CA ILE A 265 3.18 14.62 -19.38
C ILE A 265 1.79 14.20 -19.84
N MET A 266 1.05 13.46 -19.02
CA MET A 266 -0.32 13.09 -19.33
C MET A 266 -1.27 14.28 -19.18
N PHE A 267 -1.24 14.94 -18.02
CA PHE A 267 -2.16 16.05 -17.75
C PHE A 267 -1.86 17.35 -18.49
N ASN A 268 -0.69 17.48 -19.09
CA ASN A 268 -0.38 18.63 -19.96
C ASN A 268 -0.52 18.34 -21.47
N GLY A 269 -0.92 17.11 -21.85
CA GLY A 269 -1.14 16.73 -23.25
C GLY A 269 0.12 16.35 -24.03
N ILE A 270 1.31 16.32 -23.44
CA ILE A 270 2.55 15.87 -24.12
C ILE A 270 2.44 14.41 -24.55
N MET A 271 1.68 13.60 -23.80
CA MET A 271 1.49 12.17 -24.09
C MET A 271 0.61 11.90 -25.32
N ASP A 272 0.08 12.93 -25.98
CA ASP A 272 -0.59 12.83 -27.29
C ASP A 272 0.39 12.71 -28.47
N ARG A 273 1.68 12.81 -28.20
CA ARG A 273 2.76 12.71 -29.20
C ARG A 273 3.63 11.49 -28.93
N PRO A 274 4.42 11.03 -29.94
CA PRO A 274 5.39 9.97 -29.71
C PRO A 274 6.35 10.32 -28.58
N ILE A 275 6.47 9.46 -27.58
CA ILE A 275 7.32 9.77 -26.42
C ILE A 275 8.80 9.89 -26.78
N ARG A 276 9.26 9.28 -27.87
CA ARG A 276 10.63 9.42 -28.38
C ARG A 276 11.04 10.86 -28.61
N GLU A 277 10.08 11.73 -28.97
CA GLU A 277 10.32 13.17 -29.19
C GLU A 277 10.46 13.95 -27.88
N ASN A 278 9.87 13.45 -26.79
CA ASN A 278 9.67 14.20 -25.55
C ASN A 278 10.33 13.59 -24.31
N MET A 279 10.87 12.36 -24.39
CA MET A 279 11.36 11.60 -23.24
C MET A 279 12.52 12.25 -22.46
N HIS A 280 13.20 13.25 -23.03
CA HIS A 280 14.29 14.00 -22.39
C HIS A 280 13.82 15.32 -21.79
N THR A 281 12.55 15.70 -21.94
CA THR A 281 12.03 16.94 -21.35
C THR A 281 11.95 16.85 -19.81
N PRO A 282 12.05 17.98 -19.10
CA PRO A 282 11.91 17.98 -17.64
C PRO A 282 10.61 17.32 -17.15
N ALA A 283 9.51 17.50 -17.89
CA ALA A 283 8.21 16.88 -17.55
C ALA A 283 8.26 15.35 -17.63
N ALA A 284 8.90 14.78 -18.66
CA ALA A 284 9.07 13.34 -18.81
C ALA A 284 10.08 12.74 -17.80
N GLN A 285 10.82 13.57 -17.07
CA GLN A 285 11.76 13.18 -16.03
C GLN A 285 11.23 13.47 -14.61
N ALA A 286 10.00 14.00 -14.47
CA ALA A 286 9.47 14.44 -13.19
C ALA A 286 8.98 13.29 -12.27
N GLY A 287 8.62 12.16 -12.83
CA GLY A 287 8.04 11.04 -12.09
C GLY A 287 6.75 11.44 -11.37
N LEU A 288 6.46 10.78 -10.25
CA LEU A 288 5.41 11.19 -9.33
C LEU A 288 5.91 12.35 -8.46
N ALA A 289 5.81 13.57 -9.00
CA ALA A 289 6.18 14.79 -8.30
C ALA A 289 5.37 14.98 -7.01
N CYS A 290 5.84 15.85 -6.10
CA CYS A 290 5.11 16.16 -4.86
C CYS A 290 3.66 16.57 -5.15
N THR A 291 3.46 17.45 -6.13
CA THR A 291 2.13 17.90 -6.55
C THR A 291 1.30 16.80 -7.21
N ALA A 292 1.88 15.81 -7.84
CA ALA A 292 1.14 14.69 -8.44
C ALA A 292 0.32 13.90 -7.39
N CYS A 293 0.89 13.66 -6.20
CA CYS A 293 0.19 12.99 -5.10
C CYS A 293 -0.64 13.96 -4.25
N HIS A 294 -0.01 15.08 -3.84
CA HIS A 294 -0.61 15.98 -2.85
C HIS A 294 -1.70 16.90 -3.41
N SER A 295 -1.84 17.00 -4.74
CA SER A 295 -2.95 17.75 -5.36
C SER A 295 -4.10 16.85 -5.79
N ILE A 296 -4.06 15.55 -5.50
CA ILE A 296 -5.23 14.70 -5.63
C ILE A 296 -6.31 15.21 -4.67
N GLU A 297 -7.46 15.57 -5.21
CA GLU A 297 -8.59 16.11 -4.44
C GLU A 297 -9.61 15.02 -4.11
N ARG A 298 -9.75 14.04 -4.99
CA ARG A 298 -10.73 12.95 -4.84
C ARG A 298 -10.14 11.62 -5.30
N VAL A 299 -10.41 10.58 -4.54
CA VAL A 299 -10.23 9.17 -4.95
C VAL A 299 -11.62 8.60 -5.20
N LYS A 300 -11.90 8.10 -6.40
CA LYS A 300 -13.24 7.72 -6.84
C LYS A 300 -13.75 6.45 -6.17
N ASP A 301 -12.88 5.44 -6.13
CA ASP A 301 -13.19 4.09 -5.67
C ASP A 301 -11.90 3.31 -5.38
N THR A 302 -12.03 2.02 -5.10
CA THR A 302 -10.90 1.11 -4.91
C THR A 302 -10.64 0.19 -6.13
N MET A 303 -11.11 0.53 -7.32
CA MET A 303 -10.87 -0.25 -8.55
C MET A 303 -9.46 -0.05 -9.12
N GLY A 304 -8.80 1.04 -8.76
CA GLY A 304 -7.43 1.33 -9.20
C GLY A 304 -7.35 2.09 -10.53
N ASN A 305 -6.41 1.74 -11.41
CA ASN A 305 -6.19 2.31 -12.75
C ASN A 305 -6.01 3.84 -12.78
N GLY A 306 -5.50 4.43 -11.69
CA GLY A 306 -5.42 5.88 -11.59
C GLY A 306 -6.78 6.55 -11.33
N GLY A 307 -7.73 5.87 -10.70
CA GLY A 307 -9.08 6.38 -10.41
C GLY A 307 -9.10 7.53 -9.42
N TYR A 308 -8.49 8.66 -9.78
CA TYR A 308 -8.45 9.88 -8.96
C TYR A 308 -8.72 11.13 -9.79
N THR A 309 -9.10 12.20 -9.09
CA THR A 309 -9.22 13.55 -9.66
C THR A 309 -8.15 14.44 -9.06
N ILE A 310 -7.33 15.09 -9.91
CA ILE A 310 -6.31 16.06 -9.49
C ILE A 310 -6.82 17.48 -9.69
N LYS A 311 -6.50 18.37 -8.76
CA LYS A 311 -6.87 19.78 -8.83
C LYS A 311 -5.65 20.67 -8.77
N TYR A 312 -5.62 21.64 -9.67
CA TYR A 312 -4.63 22.72 -9.64
C TYR A 312 -4.93 23.64 -8.43
N PRO A 313 -4.07 23.69 -7.39
CA PRO A 313 -4.37 24.46 -6.19
C PRO A 313 -4.41 25.96 -6.48
N PRO A 314 -5.29 26.71 -5.82
CA PRO A 314 -5.27 28.17 -5.88
C PRO A 314 -3.89 28.71 -5.48
N LEU A 315 -3.49 29.78 -6.12
CA LEU A 315 -2.23 30.50 -5.83
C LEU A 315 -0.93 29.72 -6.13
N HIS A 316 -1.03 28.61 -6.87
CA HIS A 316 0.17 27.84 -7.26
C HIS A 316 1.14 28.65 -8.11
N ASP A 317 0.66 29.53 -9.00
CA ASP A 317 1.50 30.39 -9.85
C ASP A 317 2.46 31.25 -9.05
N ILE A 318 2.09 31.65 -7.83
CA ILE A 318 2.96 32.38 -6.91
C ILE A 318 4.10 31.49 -6.41
N ALA A 319 3.81 30.22 -6.09
CA ALA A 319 4.81 29.25 -5.67
C ALA A 319 5.79 28.91 -6.80
N ALA A 320 5.31 28.81 -8.04
CA ALA A 320 6.08 28.50 -9.24
C ALA A 320 6.83 29.73 -9.81
N SER A 321 6.59 30.92 -9.26
CA SER A 321 7.15 32.18 -9.80
C SER A 321 8.66 32.10 -9.93
N GLN A 322 9.17 32.54 -11.09
CA GLN A 322 10.61 32.71 -11.34
C GLN A 322 11.20 33.89 -10.54
N ASN A 323 10.36 34.83 -10.10
CA ASN A 323 10.80 35.98 -9.30
C ASN A 323 11.09 35.52 -7.86
N LYS A 324 12.37 35.62 -7.47
CA LYS A 324 12.85 35.24 -6.14
C LYS A 324 12.14 35.98 -4.99
N VAL A 325 11.74 37.24 -5.19
CA VAL A 325 11.07 38.05 -4.16
C VAL A 325 9.65 37.54 -3.96
N VAL A 326 8.91 37.28 -5.04
CA VAL A 326 7.55 36.75 -5.01
C VAL A 326 7.54 35.38 -4.30
N ARG A 327 8.49 34.51 -4.65
CA ARG A 327 8.62 33.19 -4.04
C ARG A 327 8.98 33.25 -2.55
N LYS A 328 9.89 34.15 -2.15
CA LYS A 328 10.22 34.38 -0.72
C LYS A 328 9.01 34.90 0.05
N LEU A 329 8.25 35.83 -0.53
CA LEU A 329 7.02 36.34 0.08
C LEU A 329 5.98 35.23 0.25
N HIS A 330 5.75 34.42 -0.78
CA HIS A 330 4.87 33.25 -0.72
C HIS A 330 5.28 32.28 0.40
N ASN A 331 6.55 31.92 0.50
CA ASN A 331 7.05 31.02 1.54
C ASN A 331 6.91 31.59 2.93
N TYR A 332 7.11 32.89 3.09
CA TYR A 332 6.88 33.60 4.36
C TYR A 332 5.40 33.57 4.77
N ILE A 333 4.49 33.79 3.83
CA ILE A 333 3.03 33.69 4.07
C ILE A 333 2.64 32.30 4.57
N ILE A 334 3.15 31.24 3.93
CA ILE A 334 2.91 29.85 4.34
C ILE A 334 3.46 29.58 5.74
N GLN A 335 4.63 30.15 6.09
CA GLN A 335 5.21 29.97 7.42
C GLN A 335 4.42 30.73 8.48
N LEU A 336 3.86 31.89 8.16
CA LEU A 336 3.00 32.64 9.08
C LEU A 336 1.71 31.90 9.40
N ASP A 337 1.06 31.33 8.38
CA ASP A 337 -0.11 30.48 8.56
C ASP A 337 -0.10 29.32 7.56
N PRO A 338 0.33 28.12 8.01
CA PRO A 338 0.41 26.95 7.15
C PRO A 338 -0.92 26.25 6.85
N GLU A 339 -2.03 26.67 7.49
CA GLU A 339 -3.32 25.97 7.37
C GLU A 339 -3.90 25.97 5.95
N PRO A 340 -3.89 27.06 5.16
CA PRO A 340 -4.33 27.03 3.77
C PRO A 340 -3.50 26.09 2.91
N HIS A 341 -2.16 26.11 3.08
CA HIS A 341 -1.26 25.19 2.40
C HIS A 341 -1.55 23.72 2.76
N ARG A 342 -1.69 23.43 4.05
CA ARG A 342 -2.02 22.10 4.54
C ARG A 342 -3.33 21.58 3.94
N ARG A 343 -4.37 22.42 3.85
CA ARG A 343 -5.67 22.04 3.26
C ARG A 343 -5.62 21.84 1.76
N SER A 344 -4.76 22.56 1.06
CA SER A 344 -4.54 22.34 -0.37
C SER A 344 -3.91 20.98 -0.66
N PHE A 345 -2.93 20.57 0.14
CA PHE A 345 -2.06 19.43 -0.16
C PHE A 345 -2.25 18.19 0.73
N ILE A 346 -3.00 18.28 1.83
CA ILE A 346 -3.28 17.15 2.72
C ILE A 346 -4.79 16.98 2.89
N LYS A 347 -5.33 15.93 2.29
CA LYS A 347 -6.73 15.53 2.38
C LYS A 347 -6.91 14.46 3.47
N PRO A 348 -8.15 14.22 3.96
CA PRO A 348 -8.45 13.16 4.92
C PRO A 348 -7.94 11.79 4.50
N PHE A 349 -8.06 11.40 3.24
CA PHE A 349 -7.57 10.09 2.76
C PHE A 349 -6.05 9.91 2.88
N HIS A 350 -5.24 10.98 2.89
CA HIS A 350 -3.79 10.88 3.17
C HIS A 350 -3.48 10.47 4.62
N ARG A 351 -4.46 10.44 5.51
CA ARG A 351 -4.31 10.13 6.94
C ARG A 351 -5.15 8.95 7.37
N GLU A 352 -6.42 8.92 6.97
CA GLU A 352 -7.43 7.98 7.46
C GLU A 352 -7.61 6.80 6.52
N ASN A 353 -7.72 7.04 5.20
CA ASN A 353 -7.93 6.02 4.16
C ASN A 353 -6.69 5.85 3.28
N THR A 354 -5.51 5.71 3.91
CA THR A 354 -4.25 5.66 3.17
C THR A 354 -4.10 4.42 2.29
N ALA A 355 -4.72 3.30 2.64
CA ALA A 355 -4.70 2.10 1.81
C ALA A 355 -5.55 2.28 0.55
N GLU A 356 -6.73 2.88 0.68
CA GLU A 356 -7.62 3.24 -0.42
C GLU A 356 -6.97 4.29 -1.34
N PHE A 357 -6.25 5.26 -0.76
CA PHE A 357 -5.46 6.21 -1.55
C PHE A 357 -4.35 5.51 -2.34
N CYS A 358 -3.58 4.62 -1.72
CA CYS A 358 -2.53 3.86 -2.40
C CYS A 358 -3.10 2.94 -3.51
N SER A 359 -4.33 2.43 -3.34
CA SER A 359 -4.96 1.55 -4.32
C SER A 359 -5.13 2.20 -5.68
N THR A 360 -5.22 3.52 -5.78
CA THR A 360 -5.36 4.25 -7.06
C THR A 360 -4.30 3.86 -8.07
N CYS A 361 -3.05 3.62 -7.62
CA CYS A 361 -1.93 3.23 -8.47
C CYS A 361 -1.41 1.80 -8.19
N HIS A 362 -1.70 1.24 -7.00
CA HIS A 362 -1.24 -0.09 -6.60
C HIS A 362 -2.31 -1.19 -6.77
N LYS A 363 -3.30 -0.95 -7.63
CA LYS A 363 -4.26 -1.91 -8.17
C LYS A 363 -4.55 -1.52 -9.61
N VAL A 364 -4.37 -2.45 -10.55
CA VAL A 364 -4.54 -2.17 -11.98
C VAL A 364 -5.29 -3.29 -12.69
N HIS A 365 -6.01 -2.91 -13.75
CA HIS A 365 -6.62 -3.85 -14.69
C HIS A 365 -6.44 -3.33 -16.12
N LEU A 366 -6.56 -4.24 -17.05
CA LEU A 366 -6.61 -3.95 -18.49
C LEU A 366 -8.01 -4.30 -19.00
N ASP A 367 -8.45 -3.60 -20.04
CA ASP A 367 -9.69 -3.87 -20.76
C ASP A 367 -9.56 -3.26 -22.15
N LYS A 368 -10.56 -3.43 -23.00
CA LYS A 368 -10.66 -2.65 -24.25
C LYS A 368 -10.76 -1.16 -23.89
N PRO A 369 -10.04 -0.26 -24.58
CA PRO A 369 -9.26 -0.47 -25.81
C PRO A 369 -7.79 -0.81 -25.59
N VAL A 370 -7.28 -0.89 -24.34
CA VAL A 370 -5.85 -1.01 -24.06
C VAL A 370 -5.30 -2.36 -24.49
N ASN A 371 -6.00 -3.46 -24.18
CA ASN A 371 -5.52 -4.81 -24.49
C ASN A 371 -6.20 -5.45 -25.72
N ASN A 372 -7.12 -4.78 -26.39
CA ASN A 372 -7.92 -5.29 -27.53
C ASN A 372 -8.61 -6.64 -27.26
N PHE A 373 -8.82 -6.99 -25.99
CA PHE A 373 -9.35 -8.29 -25.58
C PHE A 373 -10.56 -8.12 -24.67
N ARG A 374 -10.37 -8.19 -23.36
CA ARG A 374 -11.40 -8.05 -22.33
C ARG A 374 -10.76 -7.66 -21.01
N TRP A 375 -11.58 -7.44 -19.99
CA TRP A 375 -11.11 -7.15 -18.66
C TRP A 375 -10.15 -8.25 -18.17
N PHE A 376 -9.00 -7.82 -17.67
CA PHE A 376 -7.94 -8.66 -17.13
C PHE A 376 -7.30 -8.00 -15.91
N ARG A 377 -7.38 -8.68 -14.75
CA ARG A 377 -6.80 -8.16 -13.51
C ARG A 377 -5.27 -8.24 -13.58
N GLY A 378 -4.61 -7.09 -13.50
CA GLY A 378 -3.18 -6.97 -13.27
C GLY A 378 -2.82 -7.21 -11.80
N PHE A 379 -1.79 -6.54 -11.30
CA PHE A 379 -1.45 -6.66 -9.87
C PHE A 379 -2.52 -5.97 -8.99
N ASN A 380 -2.68 -6.52 -7.77
CA ASN A 380 -3.74 -6.10 -6.86
C ASN A 380 -3.26 -6.23 -5.42
N THR A 381 -2.52 -5.25 -4.92
CA THR A 381 -2.02 -5.25 -3.55
C THR A 381 -3.07 -4.85 -2.53
N TYR A 382 -4.05 -4.01 -2.94
CA TYR A 382 -5.08 -3.51 -2.04
C TYR A 382 -6.04 -4.60 -1.55
N ASP A 383 -6.65 -5.38 -2.46
CA ASP A 383 -7.62 -6.40 -2.05
C ASP A 383 -6.93 -7.54 -1.27
N GLN A 384 -5.66 -7.82 -1.60
CA GLN A 384 -4.84 -8.76 -0.85
C GLN A 384 -4.59 -8.29 0.58
N TRP A 385 -4.33 -6.99 0.78
CA TRP A 385 -4.20 -6.38 2.10
C TRP A 385 -5.55 -6.34 2.81
N GLN A 386 -6.61 -5.89 2.14
CA GLN A 386 -7.94 -5.76 2.72
C GLN A 386 -8.45 -7.09 3.28
N THR A 387 -8.24 -8.21 2.57
CA THR A 387 -8.66 -9.54 3.02
C THR A 387 -7.68 -10.24 3.97
N SER A 388 -6.58 -9.57 4.35
CA SER A 388 -5.56 -10.14 5.22
C SER A 388 -5.84 -9.92 6.71
N GLY A 389 -5.15 -10.69 7.56
CA GLY A 389 -5.13 -10.44 9.01
C GLY A 389 -4.37 -9.17 9.38
N VAL A 390 -3.46 -8.69 8.51
CA VAL A 390 -2.68 -7.47 8.78
C VAL A 390 -3.54 -6.21 8.76
N SER A 391 -4.60 -6.20 7.95
CA SER A 391 -5.60 -5.12 7.95
C SER A 391 -6.60 -5.22 9.10
N HIS A 392 -6.70 -6.36 9.79
CA HIS A 392 -7.81 -6.74 10.68
C HIS A 392 -9.19 -6.64 10.02
N GLN A 393 -9.27 -6.79 8.69
CA GLN A 393 -10.54 -6.80 7.96
C GLN A 393 -10.90 -8.19 7.40
N GLY A 394 -9.92 -9.11 7.34
CA GLY A 394 -10.12 -10.49 6.88
C GLY A 394 -10.23 -11.47 8.04
N ALA A 395 -11.34 -12.20 8.12
CA ALA A 395 -11.66 -13.14 9.20
C ALA A 395 -10.89 -14.47 9.14
N LEU A 396 -10.29 -14.83 7.98
CA LEU A 396 -9.80 -16.19 7.72
C LEU A 396 -8.28 -16.31 7.60
N SER A 397 -7.55 -15.33 8.11
CA SER A 397 -6.10 -15.30 8.03
C SER A 397 -5.43 -16.31 8.96
N PHE A 398 -4.25 -16.80 8.57
CA PHE A 398 -3.41 -17.64 9.45
C PHE A 398 -2.58 -16.83 10.46
N TYR A 399 -2.57 -15.51 10.34
CA TYR A 399 -1.81 -14.62 11.20
C TYR A 399 -2.50 -13.27 11.34
N TYR A 400 -2.50 -12.74 12.54
CA TYR A 400 -2.92 -11.38 12.87
C TYR A 400 -1.84 -10.72 13.72
N PRO A 401 -1.33 -9.53 13.36
CA PRO A 401 -0.54 -8.74 14.27
C PRO A 401 -1.41 -8.19 15.42
N ASP A 402 -0.80 -7.76 16.51
CA ASP A 402 -1.52 -7.18 17.67
C ASP A 402 -2.34 -5.95 17.27
N GLU A 403 -1.80 -5.13 16.34
CA GLU A 403 -2.45 -3.92 15.84
C GLU A 403 -2.55 -3.96 14.31
N PRO A 404 -3.68 -3.49 13.74
CA PRO A 404 -3.84 -3.41 12.29
C PRO A 404 -2.83 -2.45 11.69
N LYS A 405 -2.27 -2.81 10.53
CA LYS A 405 -1.30 -1.98 9.79
C LYS A 405 -1.84 -1.62 8.41
N LYS A 406 -1.66 -0.36 8.03
CA LYS A 406 -1.93 0.17 6.68
C LYS A 406 -0.64 0.21 5.84
N CYS A 407 -0.77 0.46 4.55
CA CYS A 407 0.38 0.56 3.63
C CYS A 407 1.46 1.53 4.14
N VAL A 408 1.05 2.70 4.61
CA VAL A 408 1.96 3.74 5.12
C VAL A 408 2.72 3.35 6.39
N ASP A 409 2.24 2.37 7.16
CA ASP A 409 2.90 2.00 8.42
C ASP A 409 4.15 1.15 8.18
N CYS A 410 4.17 0.41 7.05
CA CYS A 410 5.34 -0.34 6.61
C CYS A 410 6.20 0.44 5.59
N HIS A 411 5.57 1.05 4.56
CA HIS A 411 6.28 1.68 3.44
C HIS A 411 6.69 3.13 3.69
N MET A 412 6.10 3.79 4.69
CA MET A 412 6.40 5.17 5.11
C MET A 412 6.56 5.26 6.65
N PRO A 413 7.49 4.51 7.27
CA PRO A 413 7.67 4.54 8.72
C PRO A 413 8.00 5.95 9.21
N LEU A 414 7.75 6.21 10.50
CA LEU A 414 8.11 7.48 11.13
C LEU A 414 9.62 7.57 11.31
N VAL A 415 10.23 8.61 10.74
CA VAL A 415 11.66 8.88 10.84
C VAL A 415 11.94 10.27 11.44
N PRO A 416 13.09 10.48 12.11
CA PRO A 416 13.48 11.80 12.63
C PRO A 416 13.55 12.84 11.50
N SER A 417 13.08 14.07 11.78
CA SER A 417 13.16 15.18 10.81
C SER A 417 13.03 16.53 11.51
N LYS A 418 13.63 17.55 10.88
CA LYS A 418 13.50 18.96 11.24
C LYS A 418 12.56 19.74 10.31
N ASP A 419 11.91 19.10 9.35
CA ASP A 419 11.00 19.73 8.39
C ASP A 419 9.84 20.45 9.10
N ALA A 420 9.32 21.50 8.46
CA ALA A 420 8.22 22.31 9.01
C ALA A 420 6.94 21.51 9.33
N GLY A 421 6.74 20.39 8.66
CA GLY A 421 5.60 19.47 8.87
C GLY A 421 5.80 18.42 9.97
N ASN A 422 6.97 18.37 10.64
CA ASN A 422 7.25 17.34 11.61
C ASN A 422 6.30 17.40 12.82
N LYS A 423 5.95 16.20 13.35
CA LYS A 423 5.25 16.05 14.62
C LYS A 423 6.18 15.39 15.64
N ARG A 424 6.47 16.09 16.73
CA ARG A 424 7.39 15.61 17.78
C ARG A 424 8.74 15.16 17.22
N GLY A 425 9.28 15.92 16.26
CA GLY A 425 10.57 15.64 15.61
C GLY A 425 10.57 14.49 14.60
N LYS A 426 9.40 14.02 14.16
CA LYS A 426 9.28 12.91 13.20
C LYS A 426 8.34 13.24 12.05
N ILE A 427 8.61 12.64 10.87
CA ILE A 427 7.76 12.66 9.68
C ILE A 427 7.52 11.24 9.18
N LYS A 428 6.49 11.03 8.34
CA LYS A 428 6.36 9.82 7.53
C LYS A 428 7.48 9.82 6.47
N SER A 429 8.22 8.72 6.37
CA SER A 429 9.30 8.59 5.38
C SER A 429 8.75 8.64 3.95
N HIS A 430 9.41 9.40 3.08
CA HIS A 430 9.11 9.45 1.65
C HIS A 430 10.14 8.66 0.81
N ARG A 431 10.90 7.76 1.44
CA ARG A 431 11.72 6.77 0.74
C ARG A 431 10.85 5.71 0.05
N PHE A 432 9.61 5.52 0.51
CA PHE A 432 8.69 4.51 0.00
C PHE A 432 9.38 3.15 -0.13
N VAL A 433 10.02 2.72 0.95
CA VAL A 433 10.76 1.44 0.96
C VAL A 433 9.86 0.28 0.55
N GLY A 434 10.37 -0.56 -0.32
CA GLY A 434 9.66 -1.70 -0.86
C GLY A 434 10.70 -2.70 -1.40
N ALA A 435 10.53 -3.12 -2.64
CA ALA A 435 11.41 -4.12 -3.24
C ALA A 435 12.18 -3.62 -4.47
N ASN A 436 12.32 -2.30 -4.68
CA ASN A 436 13.03 -1.78 -5.84
C ASN A 436 14.50 -1.50 -5.55
N THR A 437 15.35 -2.51 -5.70
CA THR A 437 16.82 -2.40 -5.57
C THR A 437 17.51 -1.90 -6.85
N ALA A 438 16.85 -2.03 -8.01
CA ALA A 438 17.47 -1.70 -9.30
C ALA A 438 17.58 -0.19 -9.54
N LEU A 439 16.52 0.58 -9.26
CA LEU A 439 16.53 2.03 -9.49
C LEU A 439 17.57 2.77 -8.65
N PRO A 440 17.68 2.55 -7.32
CA PRO A 440 18.74 3.20 -6.56
C PRO A 440 20.15 2.72 -6.97
N TYR A 441 20.30 1.47 -7.42
CA TYR A 441 21.56 0.97 -7.93
C TYR A 441 22.01 1.71 -9.20
N VAL A 442 21.13 1.81 -10.22
CA VAL A 442 21.49 2.43 -11.50
C VAL A 442 21.61 3.95 -11.43
N ASN A 443 21.00 4.60 -10.43
CA ASN A 443 21.10 6.04 -10.18
C ASN A 443 22.14 6.39 -9.10
N LYS A 444 22.91 5.44 -8.60
CA LYS A 444 23.96 5.59 -7.59
C LYS A 444 23.47 6.28 -6.30
N HIS A 445 22.31 5.81 -5.78
CA HIS A 445 21.73 6.25 -4.51
C HIS A 445 21.93 5.18 -3.41
N PRO A 446 23.11 5.12 -2.77
CA PRO A 446 23.44 4.05 -1.81
C PRO A 446 22.52 4.06 -0.59
N ASP A 447 22.17 5.23 -0.03
CA ASP A 447 21.28 5.32 1.13
C ASP A 447 19.89 4.72 0.86
N GLN A 448 19.37 4.91 -0.35
CA GLN A 448 18.09 4.33 -0.75
C GLN A 448 18.21 2.82 -1.00
N LEU A 449 19.32 2.38 -1.61
CA LEU A 449 19.59 0.95 -1.82
C LEU A 449 19.69 0.21 -0.49
N GLU A 450 20.44 0.76 0.46
CA GLU A 450 20.57 0.22 1.81
C GLU A 450 19.21 0.15 2.52
N ALA A 451 18.41 1.23 2.48
CA ALA A 451 17.10 1.25 3.11
C ALA A 451 16.15 0.19 2.53
N VAL A 452 16.20 -0.05 1.21
CA VAL A 452 15.39 -1.10 0.55
C VAL A 452 15.91 -2.49 0.91
N THR A 453 17.21 -2.69 0.96
CA THR A 453 17.84 -3.97 1.32
C THR A 453 17.47 -4.35 2.76
N ASN A 454 17.63 -3.43 3.69
CA ASN A 454 17.26 -3.64 5.10
C ASN A 454 15.76 -3.95 5.25
N PHE A 455 14.90 -3.27 4.48
CA PHE A 455 13.47 -3.55 4.47
C PHE A 455 13.13 -4.96 3.98
N LEU A 456 13.85 -5.49 2.99
CA LEU A 456 13.67 -6.85 2.49
C LEU A 456 14.14 -7.90 3.50
N GLN A 457 15.20 -7.60 4.27
CA GLN A 457 15.85 -8.51 5.21
C GLN A 457 15.28 -8.44 6.65
N ASP A 458 14.24 -7.66 6.90
CA ASP A 458 13.62 -7.44 8.23
C ASP A 458 12.62 -8.56 8.60
N ASP A 459 13.04 -9.81 8.53
CA ASP A 459 12.33 -11.04 8.94
C ASP A 459 10.83 -11.13 8.54
N LYS A 460 10.44 -10.40 7.49
CA LYS A 460 9.06 -10.40 7.00
C LYS A 460 8.70 -11.68 6.26
N VAL A 461 9.72 -12.28 5.64
CA VAL A 461 9.66 -13.58 4.98
C VAL A 461 10.82 -14.40 5.51
N THR A 462 10.54 -15.55 6.11
CA THR A 462 11.54 -16.44 6.69
C THR A 462 11.53 -17.79 5.99
N ILE A 463 12.66 -18.48 6.01
CA ILE A 463 12.78 -19.84 5.53
C ILE A 463 13.24 -20.77 6.65
N ASP A 464 12.91 -22.07 6.53
CA ASP A 464 13.20 -23.09 7.51
C ASP A 464 13.45 -24.42 6.78
N ILE A 465 14.65 -25.00 6.85
CA ILE A 465 14.94 -26.36 6.38
C ILE A 465 14.34 -27.30 7.39
N PHE A 466 13.07 -27.67 7.17
CA PHE A 466 12.20 -28.21 8.21
C PHE A 466 12.25 -29.72 8.34
N ALA A 467 12.08 -30.48 7.26
CA ALA A 467 11.89 -31.92 7.31
C ALA A 467 12.83 -32.70 6.37
N LEU A 468 13.30 -33.83 6.85
CA LEU A 468 13.86 -34.91 6.04
C LEU A 468 12.82 -36.02 5.90
N VAL A 469 12.52 -36.36 4.66
CA VAL A 469 11.57 -37.44 4.34
C VAL A 469 12.34 -38.56 3.61
N ASN A 470 12.39 -39.72 4.24
CA ASN A 470 12.94 -40.93 3.65
C ASN A 470 11.80 -41.95 3.51
N GLU A 471 11.54 -42.39 2.29
CA GLU A 471 10.34 -43.17 1.92
C GLU A 471 9.04 -42.45 2.41
N ASN A 472 8.39 -42.97 3.45
CA ASN A 472 7.18 -42.37 4.03
C ASN A 472 7.40 -41.83 5.47
N LYS A 473 8.65 -41.88 5.98
CA LYS A 473 8.97 -41.42 7.32
C LYS A 473 9.42 -39.95 7.29
N ILE A 474 8.68 -39.09 8.00
CA ILE A 474 9.03 -37.66 8.16
C ILE A 474 9.81 -37.51 9.48
N THR A 475 11.05 -37.05 9.37
CA THR A 475 11.90 -36.66 10.49
C THR A 475 11.99 -35.14 10.55
N ALA A 476 11.35 -34.52 11.54
CA ALA A 476 11.23 -33.06 11.66
C ALA A 476 11.04 -32.64 13.13
N PRO A 477 11.46 -31.42 13.52
CA PRO A 477 12.32 -30.49 12.76
C PRO A 477 13.76 -31.00 12.61
N ILE A 478 14.38 -30.76 11.45
CA ILE A 478 15.80 -31.07 11.24
C ILE A 478 16.65 -30.27 12.24
N GLY A 479 17.71 -30.90 12.81
CA GLY A 479 18.57 -30.29 13.83
C GLY A 479 18.15 -30.55 15.27
N GLN A 480 16.86 -30.91 15.50
CA GLN A 480 16.37 -31.30 16.83
C GLN A 480 16.02 -32.78 16.92
N SER A 481 15.80 -33.44 15.78
CA SER A 481 15.26 -34.79 15.68
C SER A 481 16.30 -35.85 15.31
N ASN A 482 17.62 -35.59 15.38
CA ASN A 482 18.67 -36.47 14.87
C ASN A 482 18.34 -37.00 13.47
N ALA A 483 18.10 -36.08 12.51
CA ALA A 483 17.85 -36.46 11.14
C ALA A 483 19.05 -37.22 10.56
N LYS A 484 18.84 -38.49 10.25
CA LYS A 484 19.89 -39.41 9.76
C LYS A 484 19.52 -39.90 8.39
N ALA A 485 20.54 -40.06 7.53
CA ALA A 485 20.43 -40.71 6.24
C ALA A 485 21.57 -41.72 6.08
N PHE A 486 21.45 -42.62 5.10
CA PHE A 486 22.47 -43.58 4.77
C PHE A 486 23.03 -43.32 3.35
N PRO A 487 24.27 -43.70 3.07
CA PRO A 487 24.77 -43.68 1.70
C PRO A 487 23.82 -44.46 0.77
N GLY A 488 23.54 -43.91 -0.40
CA GLY A 488 22.59 -44.45 -1.37
C GLY A 488 21.13 -44.10 -1.14
N ASP A 489 20.75 -43.51 0.00
CA ASP A 489 19.39 -43.10 0.25
C ASP A 489 18.91 -42.04 -0.75
N ASP A 490 17.65 -42.20 -1.22
CA ASP A 490 16.93 -41.23 -1.99
C ASP A 490 15.97 -40.45 -1.04
N VAL A 491 16.39 -39.32 -0.58
CA VAL A 491 15.68 -38.55 0.44
C VAL A 491 15.07 -37.29 -0.13
N ARG A 492 14.02 -36.79 0.51
CA ARG A 492 13.42 -35.48 0.26
C ARG A 492 13.66 -34.52 1.41
N VAL A 493 14.16 -33.35 1.08
CA VAL A 493 14.29 -32.22 2.02
C VAL A 493 13.15 -31.24 1.76
N ASP A 494 12.37 -30.92 2.80
CA ASP A 494 11.29 -29.98 2.73
C ASP A 494 11.70 -28.65 3.39
N VAL A 495 11.66 -27.56 2.60
CA VAL A 495 11.97 -26.19 3.04
C VAL A 495 10.67 -25.39 3.11
N VAL A 496 10.41 -24.77 4.24
CA VAL A 496 9.22 -23.94 4.48
C VAL A 496 9.56 -22.48 4.27
N VAL A 497 8.76 -21.77 3.45
CA VAL A 497 8.84 -20.32 3.28
C VAL A 497 7.61 -19.70 3.92
N ARG A 498 7.80 -18.78 4.88
CA ARG A 498 6.74 -18.22 5.72
C ARG A 498 6.68 -16.69 5.59
N THR A 499 5.45 -16.15 5.46
CA THR A 499 5.19 -14.70 5.45
C THR A 499 4.45 -14.27 6.70
N ARG A 500 5.07 -13.57 7.64
CA ARG A 500 4.41 -13.02 8.84
C ARG A 500 4.29 -11.50 8.80
N GLY A 501 5.34 -10.79 8.42
CA GLY A 501 5.38 -9.33 8.39
C GLY A 501 4.90 -8.68 7.09
N VAL A 502 4.28 -9.42 6.17
CA VAL A 502 3.83 -8.92 4.85
C VAL A 502 2.32 -8.73 4.86
N GLY A 503 1.86 -7.54 4.50
CA GLY A 503 0.43 -7.19 4.50
C GLY A 503 -0.35 -7.57 3.23
N HIS A 504 0.32 -8.00 2.17
CA HIS A 504 -0.24 -8.43 0.89
C HIS A 504 0.44 -9.73 0.46
N HIS A 505 0.11 -10.29 -0.71
CA HIS A 505 0.82 -11.46 -1.20
C HIS A 505 2.32 -11.17 -1.36
N PHE A 506 3.15 -12.16 -1.07
CA PHE A 506 4.57 -12.14 -1.38
C PHE A 506 4.87 -13.08 -2.55
N PRO A 507 5.54 -12.58 -3.59
CA PRO A 507 5.78 -11.18 -3.90
C PRO A 507 4.52 -10.44 -4.37
N ALA A 508 4.61 -9.10 -4.49
CA ALA A 508 3.52 -8.26 -4.98
C ALA A 508 4.01 -7.26 -6.05
N GLY A 509 3.06 -6.58 -6.71
CA GLY A 509 3.34 -5.66 -7.81
C GLY A 509 3.61 -6.39 -9.13
N THR A 510 4.60 -5.96 -9.88
CA THR A 510 4.92 -6.45 -11.22
C THR A 510 5.75 -7.75 -11.18
N ILE A 511 5.17 -8.78 -10.56
CA ILE A 511 5.85 -10.05 -10.24
C ILE A 511 6.22 -10.92 -11.45
N ASP A 512 5.81 -10.54 -12.62
CA ASP A 512 6.24 -11.11 -13.90
C ASP A 512 7.64 -10.64 -14.32
N ALA A 513 8.12 -9.52 -13.75
CA ALA A 513 9.39 -8.88 -14.09
C ALA A 513 10.55 -9.23 -13.14
N PHE A 514 10.28 -9.85 -11.99
CA PHE A 514 11.26 -10.11 -10.94
C PHE A 514 11.82 -11.53 -11.04
N ASP A 515 13.03 -11.72 -10.49
CA ASP A 515 13.50 -13.04 -10.09
C ASP A 515 13.45 -13.12 -8.57
N ILE A 516 12.59 -13.99 -8.06
CA ILE A 516 12.54 -14.36 -6.64
C ILE A 516 12.50 -15.87 -6.62
N TRP A 517 13.53 -16.48 -6.02
CA TRP A 517 13.67 -17.92 -6.04
C TRP A 517 14.28 -18.47 -4.78
N LEU A 518 13.90 -19.68 -4.45
CA LEU A 518 14.53 -20.43 -3.39
C LEU A 518 15.68 -21.27 -3.97
N GLU A 519 16.85 -21.13 -3.38
CA GLU A 519 18.06 -21.88 -3.67
C GLU A 519 18.27 -22.89 -2.56
N LEU A 520 18.61 -24.13 -2.90
CA LEU A 520 19.11 -25.13 -1.96
C LEU A 520 20.44 -25.69 -2.47
N LYS A 521 21.45 -25.65 -1.59
CA LYS A 521 22.77 -26.24 -1.82
C LYS A 521 23.08 -27.25 -0.72
N ALA A 522 23.62 -28.41 -1.09
CA ALA A 522 24.14 -29.40 -0.15
C ALA A 522 25.63 -29.67 -0.41
N THR A 523 26.42 -29.67 0.64
CA THR A 523 27.86 -29.96 0.61
C THR A 523 28.20 -31.06 1.61
N ASP A 524 29.11 -31.94 1.26
CA ASP A 524 29.69 -32.90 2.20
C ASP A 524 30.69 -32.24 3.17
N GLU A 525 31.32 -33.02 4.05
CA GLU A 525 32.28 -32.52 5.03
C GLU A 525 33.61 -32.03 4.40
N ASP A 526 33.90 -32.43 3.19
CA ASP A 526 35.11 -31.99 2.44
C ASP A 526 34.82 -30.75 1.58
N GLY A 527 33.55 -30.23 1.61
CA GLY A 527 33.13 -29.08 0.85
C GLY A 527 32.74 -29.39 -0.59
N LYS A 528 32.69 -30.68 -1.01
CA LYS A 528 32.21 -31.09 -2.33
C LYS A 528 30.71 -30.84 -2.44
N ILE A 529 30.29 -30.17 -3.50
CA ILE A 529 28.88 -29.90 -3.77
C ILE A 529 28.22 -31.17 -4.28
N ILE A 530 27.26 -31.70 -3.56
CA ILE A 530 26.50 -32.91 -3.89
C ILE A 530 25.13 -32.64 -4.45
N PHE A 531 24.59 -31.46 -4.14
CA PHE A 531 23.31 -30.99 -4.66
C PHE A 531 23.33 -29.48 -4.80
N TRP A 532 22.77 -28.96 -5.88
CA TRP A 532 22.54 -27.53 -6.05
C TRP A 532 21.36 -27.29 -7.00
N ASN A 533 20.35 -26.58 -6.52
CA ASN A 533 19.22 -26.10 -7.29
C ASN A 533 19.06 -24.59 -7.07
N GLY A 534 18.76 -23.85 -8.12
CA GLY A 534 18.59 -22.40 -8.05
C GLY A 534 19.90 -21.61 -8.21
N MET A 535 20.91 -22.20 -8.80
CA MET A 535 22.18 -21.52 -9.13
C MET A 535 21.97 -20.44 -10.19
N ILE A 536 22.96 -19.56 -10.33
CA ILE A 536 22.96 -18.46 -11.30
C ILE A 536 24.05 -18.73 -12.34
N ASP A 537 23.71 -18.52 -13.60
CA ASP A 537 24.71 -18.53 -14.68
C ASP A 537 25.50 -17.21 -14.62
N ALA A 538 26.66 -17.25 -13.98
CA ALA A 538 27.55 -16.09 -13.85
C ALA A 538 28.59 -16.11 -14.98
N LYS A 539 28.49 -15.15 -15.90
CA LYS A 539 29.45 -14.95 -17.00
C LYS A 539 30.07 -13.55 -16.93
N ASP A 540 31.37 -13.48 -17.16
CA ASP A 540 32.10 -12.19 -17.21
C ASP A 540 31.89 -11.29 -16.00
N GLY A 541 31.75 -11.88 -14.81
CA GLY A 541 31.50 -11.15 -13.54
C GLY A 541 30.07 -10.58 -13.40
N LYS A 542 29.15 -10.91 -14.33
CA LYS A 542 27.74 -10.52 -14.26
C LYS A 542 26.86 -11.70 -13.87
N ASN A 543 25.88 -11.45 -13.02
CA ASN A 543 24.87 -12.42 -12.64
C ASN A 543 23.88 -12.61 -13.81
N GLY A 544 23.96 -13.72 -14.53
CA GLY A 544 23.13 -14.06 -15.66
C GLY A 544 21.73 -14.56 -15.28
N GLN A 545 21.26 -15.57 -16.01
CA GLN A 545 19.96 -16.19 -15.75
C GLN A 545 20.02 -17.08 -14.50
N VAL A 546 18.89 -17.10 -13.78
CA VAL A 546 18.67 -18.06 -12.70
C VAL A 546 18.34 -19.42 -13.34
N ASP A 547 18.79 -20.50 -12.72
CA ASP A 547 18.43 -21.87 -13.05
C ASP A 547 16.91 -22.00 -13.35
N PRO A 548 16.51 -22.39 -14.55
CA PRO A 548 15.08 -22.51 -14.89
C PRO A 548 14.35 -23.58 -14.07
N ASN A 549 15.07 -24.52 -13.42
CA ASN A 549 14.51 -25.51 -12.51
C ASN A 549 14.30 -25.00 -11.08
N ALA A 550 14.76 -23.79 -10.76
CA ALA A 550 14.57 -23.21 -9.45
C ALA A 550 13.10 -23.07 -9.06
N HIS A 551 12.83 -23.06 -7.76
CA HIS A 551 11.51 -22.74 -7.24
C HIS A 551 11.28 -21.23 -7.25
N PHE A 552 10.46 -20.75 -8.19
CA PHE A 552 10.22 -19.33 -8.38
C PHE A 552 8.91 -18.85 -7.73
N TYR A 553 8.98 -17.66 -7.13
CA TYR A 553 7.81 -16.87 -6.72
C TYR A 553 7.60 -15.75 -7.75
N LYS A 554 6.80 -15.99 -8.76
CA LYS A 554 6.48 -15.04 -9.84
C LYS A 554 5.20 -15.42 -10.57
N SER A 555 4.73 -14.55 -11.47
CA SER A 555 3.69 -14.87 -12.45
C SER A 555 4.28 -15.02 -13.85
N HIS A 556 3.83 -16.01 -14.58
CA HIS A 556 4.17 -16.23 -15.97
C HIS A 556 2.95 -15.96 -16.84
N LEU A 557 2.94 -14.79 -17.47
CA LEU A 557 1.88 -14.33 -18.36
C LEU A 557 2.17 -14.78 -19.78
N ILE A 558 1.13 -15.09 -20.55
CA ILE A 558 1.25 -15.47 -21.96
C ILE A 558 0.25 -14.69 -22.82
N ASP A 559 0.65 -14.44 -24.09
CA ASP A 559 -0.17 -13.82 -25.12
C ASP A 559 -1.11 -14.84 -25.81
N GLU A 560 -1.84 -14.41 -26.83
CA GLU A 560 -2.79 -15.24 -27.59
C GLU A 560 -2.12 -16.39 -28.39
N HIS A 561 -0.82 -16.30 -28.62
CA HIS A 561 -0.02 -17.31 -29.28
C HIS A 561 0.73 -18.24 -28.32
N GLY A 562 0.55 -18.03 -27.01
CA GLY A 562 1.25 -18.78 -25.96
C GLY A 562 2.68 -18.28 -25.66
N ASN A 563 3.10 -17.14 -26.23
CA ASN A 563 4.42 -16.59 -25.98
C ASN A 563 4.48 -15.90 -24.61
N HIS A 564 5.65 -15.96 -23.98
CA HIS A 564 5.89 -15.31 -22.68
C HIS A 564 5.87 -13.78 -22.78
N ILE A 565 5.15 -13.13 -21.87
CA ILE A 565 5.17 -11.70 -21.67
C ILE A 565 6.44 -11.30 -20.91
N ASN A 566 7.50 -10.95 -21.63
CA ASN A 566 8.83 -10.68 -21.07
C ASN A 566 9.33 -9.23 -21.26
N LYS A 567 8.56 -8.38 -21.94
CA LYS A 567 8.88 -6.97 -22.25
C LYS A 567 8.02 -6.00 -21.45
N ARG A 568 7.40 -6.45 -20.38
CA ARG A 568 6.35 -5.73 -19.64
C ARG A 568 5.16 -5.34 -20.52
N ASN A 569 4.97 -6.05 -21.63
CA ASN A 569 3.88 -5.86 -22.58
C ASN A 569 2.56 -6.47 -22.06
N ALA A 570 2.12 -6.01 -20.89
CA ALA A 570 0.93 -6.53 -20.21
C ALA A 570 -0.36 -6.42 -21.05
N TRP A 571 -0.44 -5.47 -21.98
CA TRP A 571 -1.56 -5.33 -22.92
C TRP A 571 -1.74 -6.54 -23.86
N ALA A 572 -0.68 -7.30 -24.12
CA ALA A 572 -0.75 -8.51 -24.91
C ALA A 572 -1.16 -9.76 -24.09
N ALA A 573 -1.19 -9.66 -22.77
CA ALA A 573 -1.54 -10.79 -21.91
C ALA A 573 -2.99 -11.24 -22.14
N ARG A 574 -3.16 -12.56 -22.26
CA ARG A 574 -4.46 -13.21 -22.38
C ARG A 574 -4.77 -14.08 -21.18
N THR A 575 -3.76 -14.70 -20.61
CA THR A 575 -3.92 -15.57 -19.44
C THR A 575 -2.61 -15.70 -18.64
N ILE A 576 -2.74 -16.31 -17.47
CA ILE A 576 -1.64 -16.63 -16.57
C ILE A 576 -1.35 -18.13 -16.67
N LEU A 577 -0.15 -18.51 -17.11
CA LEU A 577 0.26 -19.89 -17.17
C LEU A 577 0.43 -20.48 -15.75
N TYR A 578 1.12 -19.74 -14.88
CA TYR A 578 1.14 -19.98 -13.44
C TYR A 578 1.39 -18.67 -12.68
N SER A 579 0.91 -18.62 -11.44
CA SER A 579 1.25 -17.57 -10.50
C SER A 579 1.50 -18.19 -9.13
N ARG A 580 2.72 -18.04 -8.63
CA ARG A 580 3.08 -18.53 -7.29
C ARG A 580 3.37 -17.36 -6.39
N THR A 581 2.52 -17.21 -5.39
CA THR A 581 2.62 -16.20 -4.34
C THR A 581 2.20 -16.78 -3.00
N ILE A 582 2.73 -16.23 -1.92
CA ILE A 582 2.35 -16.62 -0.55
C ILE A 582 1.44 -15.53 0.02
N PRO A 583 0.18 -15.81 0.36
CA PRO A 583 -0.70 -14.85 1.02
C PRO A 583 -0.16 -14.39 2.39
N PRO A 584 -0.60 -13.22 2.88
CA PRO A 584 -0.23 -12.73 4.21
C PRO A 584 -0.48 -13.76 5.30
N GLY A 585 0.53 -14.02 6.11
CA GLY A 585 0.44 -14.98 7.21
C GLY A 585 0.34 -16.44 6.77
N ALA A 586 0.58 -16.77 5.50
CA ALA A 586 0.62 -18.14 5.02
C ALA A 586 2.05 -18.66 4.84
N ALA A 587 2.18 -19.93 4.48
CA ALA A 587 3.44 -20.59 4.16
C ALA A 587 3.38 -21.30 2.81
N ASP A 588 4.53 -21.65 2.29
CA ASP A 588 4.72 -22.59 1.18
C ASP A 588 5.75 -23.65 1.59
N THR A 589 5.61 -24.90 1.10
CA THR A 589 6.51 -26.01 1.38
C THR A 589 7.17 -26.44 0.09
N VAL A 590 8.47 -26.24 -0.02
CA VAL A 590 9.26 -26.54 -1.22
C VAL A 590 9.99 -27.85 -1.02
N ARG A 591 9.93 -28.75 -2.00
CA ARG A 591 10.45 -30.12 -1.91
C ARG A 591 11.67 -30.27 -2.79
N TYR A 592 12.76 -30.77 -2.23
CA TYR A 592 14.01 -31.07 -2.93
C TYR A 592 14.35 -32.54 -2.78
N ARG A 593 14.59 -33.22 -3.90
CA ARG A 593 14.96 -34.65 -3.90
C ARG A 593 16.45 -34.79 -4.08
N LEU A 594 17.07 -35.41 -3.08
CA LEU A 594 18.51 -35.55 -2.93
C LEU A 594 18.89 -37.03 -2.82
N ILE A 595 19.81 -37.48 -3.67
CA ILE A 595 20.43 -38.79 -3.53
C ILE A 595 21.70 -38.61 -2.71
N ILE A 596 21.83 -39.36 -1.62
CA ILE A 596 23.01 -39.34 -0.75
C ILE A 596 24.15 -40.11 -1.40
N PRO A 597 25.29 -39.47 -1.74
CA PRO A 597 26.42 -40.19 -2.35
C PRO A 597 27.03 -41.22 -1.42
N GLU A 598 27.60 -42.29 -1.97
CA GLU A 598 28.30 -43.35 -1.22
C GLU A 598 29.56 -42.81 -0.50
N ASP A 599 30.18 -41.74 -1.06
CA ASP A 599 31.46 -41.17 -0.63
C ASP A 599 31.32 -39.79 0.08
N CYS A 600 30.15 -39.46 0.67
CA CYS A 600 29.88 -38.13 1.18
C CYS A 600 30.34 -37.86 2.63
N GLY A 601 31.09 -38.79 3.26
CA GLY A 601 31.57 -38.67 4.63
C GLY A 601 30.42 -38.85 5.66
N LYS A 602 30.59 -38.26 6.85
CA LYS A 602 29.64 -38.44 7.99
C LYS A 602 28.60 -37.35 8.13
N ARG A 603 28.72 -36.25 7.43
CA ARG A 603 27.85 -35.09 7.54
C ARG A 603 27.61 -34.42 6.19
N ILE A 604 26.38 -33.97 5.98
CA ILE A 604 26.01 -33.14 4.87
C ILE A 604 25.45 -31.83 5.42
N THR A 605 25.97 -30.71 4.94
CA THR A 605 25.49 -29.37 5.26
C THR A 605 24.50 -28.93 4.18
N LEU A 606 23.29 -28.65 4.56
CA LEU A 606 22.22 -28.05 3.74
C LEU A 606 22.21 -26.54 3.97
N GLN A 607 22.23 -25.75 2.90
CA GLN A 607 22.07 -24.29 2.95
C GLN A 607 20.94 -23.88 2.00
N ALA A 608 19.93 -23.20 2.52
CA ALA A 608 18.83 -22.64 1.74
C ALA A 608 18.92 -21.11 1.74
N LYS A 609 18.61 -20.47 0.62
CA LYS A 609 18.55 -19.01 0.45
C LYS A 609 17.33 -18.60 -0.34
N LEU A 610 16.58 -17.64 0.17
CA LEU A 610 15.53 -16.95 -0.59
C LEU A 610 16.13 -15.70 -1.22
N ASN A 611 16.36 -15.76 -2.51
CA ASN A 611 17.04 -14.73 -3.29
C ASN A 611 16.04 -13.80 -3.99
N TYR A 612 16.40 -12.53 -4.12
CA TYR A 612 15.63 -11.50 -4.80
C TYR A 612 16.49 -10.67 -5.74
N ARG A 613 16.05 -10.52 -7.00
CA ARG A 613 16.59 -9.55 -7.96
C ARG A 613 15.44 -8.77 -8.61
N LYS A 614 15.49 -7.46 -8.49
CA LYS A 614 14.56 -6.56 -9.18
C LYS A 614 14.92 -6.53 -10.66
N PHE A 615 13.97 -6.92 -11.50
CA PHE A 615 14.07 -7.16 -12.92
C PHE A 615 14.95 -8.36 -13.27
N ASN A 616 14.37 -9.30 -13.99
CA ASN A 616 15.07 -10.47 -14.50
C ASN A 616 16.13 -10.09 -15.55
N TRP A 617 17.09 -11.00 -15.76
CA TRP A 617 18.24 -10.72 -16.61
C TRP A 617 17.85 -10.41 -18.06
N TRP A 618 16.91 -11.15 -18.62
CA TRP A 618 16.46 -10.95 -20.01
C TRP A 618 15.83 -9.56 -20.18
N LEU A 619 14.93 -9.17 -19.32
CA LEU A 619 14.27 -7.85 -19.33
C LEU A 619 15.28 -6.72 -19.15
N THR A 620 16.30 -6.92 -18.32
CA THR A 620 17.37 -5.93 -18.11
C THR A 620 18.18 -5.69 -19.39
N GLN A 621 18.65 -6.79 -20.05
CA GLN A 621 19.35 -6.69 -21.32
C GLN A 621 18.50 -6.04 -22.40
N TRP A 622 17.25 -6.48 -22.54
CA TRP A 622 16.33 -5.91 -23.53
C TRP A 622 16.06 -4.42 -23.28
N SER A 623 15.89 -4.00 -22.04
CA SER A 623 15.60 -2.61 -21.71
C SER A 623 16.78 -1.68 -22.01
N TYR A 624 18.00 -2.13 -21.84
CA TYR A 624 19.21 -1.34 -22.04
C TYR A 624 19.77 -1.42 -23.46
N ALA A 625 19.88 -2.61 -24.01
CA ALA A 625 20.56 -2.84 -25.27
C ALA A 625 19.72 -3.65 -26.29
N GLY A 626 18.43 -3.87 -26.05
CA GLY A 626 17.57 -4.63 -26.95
C GLY A 626 17.28 -3.87 -28.24
N VAL A 627 17.68 -4.45 -29.37
CA VAL A 627 17.34 -4.00 -30.73
C VAL A 627 16.76 -5.16 -31.51
N ARG A 628 16.01 -4.86 -32.59
CA ARG A 628 15.52 -5.92 -33.47
C ARG A 628 16.70 -6.69 -34.06
N ASP A 629 16.57 -7.99 -34.13
CA ASP A 629 17.57 -8.84 -34.78
C ASP A 629 17.67 -8.48 -36.27
N PRO A 630 18.82 -7.97 -36.76
CA PRO A 630 18.99 -7.55 -38.13
C PRO A 630 18.85 -8.69 -39.12
N ASP A 631 19.10 -9.92 -38.69
CA ASP A 631 19.00 -11.15 -39.52
C ASP A 631 17.56 -11.70 -39.55
N HIS A 632 16.64 -11.12 -38.76
CA HIS A 632 15.23 -11.52 -38.72
C HIS A 632 14.35 -10.32 -39.09
N THR A 633 14.18 -10.12 -40.41
CA THR A 633 13.41 -8.99 -40.97
C THR A 633 11.96 -9.33 -41.29
N ASP A 634 11.65 -10.64 -41.39
CA ASP A 634 10.30 -11.15 -41.66
C ASP A 634 9.55 -11.32 -40.32
N PHE A 635 9.09 -10.20 -39.74
CA PHE A 635 8.30 -10.22 -38.52
C PHE A 635 7.03 -9.37 -38.69
N GLN A 636 6.00 -9.73 -37.92
CA GLN A 636 4.70 -9.08 -37.91
C GLN A 636 4.49 -8.31 -36.61
N VAL A 637 4.03 -7.07 -36.74
CA VAL A 637 3.59 -6.20 -35.64
C VAL A 637 2.16 -5.76 -35.95
N ASP A 638 1.21 -6.20 -35.15
CA ASP A 638 -0.19 -5.84 -35.31
C ASP A 638 -0.95 -5.91 -33.97
N LYS A 639 -1.68 -4.83 -33.64
CA LYS A 639 -2.63 -4.73 -32.53
C LYS A 639 -2.17 -5.35 -31.20
N GLY A 640 -0.91 -5.11 -30.85
CA GLY A 640 -0.34 -5.58 -29.57
C GLY A 640 0.49 -6.86 -29.70
N TYR A 641 0.48 -7.55 -30.85
CA TYR A 641 1.30 -8.70 -31.13
C TYR A 641 2.57 -8.34 -31.90
N ASP A 642 3.66 -9.02 -31.58
CA ASP A 642 4.96 -8.83 -32.19
C ASP A 642 5.77 -10.12 -32.06
N ASN A 643 6.04 -10.79 -33.19
CA ASN A 643 6.85 -11.99 -33.26
C ASN A 643 8.33 -11.72 -33.62
N GLY A 644 8.75 -10.45 -33.65
CA GLY A 644 10.14 -10.08 -33.92
C GLY A 644 11.11 -10.61 -32.88
N LYS A 645 12.29 -11.02 -33.35
CA LYS A 645 13.41 -11.43 -32.50
C LYS A 645 14.21 -10.23 -32.04
N TRP A 646 14.89 -10.40 -30.92
CA TRP A 646 15.67 -9.35 -30.26
C TRP A 646 17.09 -9.82 -29.96
N VAL A 647 18.05 -8.91 -30.18
CA VAL A 647 19.46 -9.04 -29.77
C VAL A 647 19.84 -7.90 -28.85
N PHE A 648 20.90 -8.07 -28.05
CA PHE A 648 21.26 -7.14 -26.99
C PHE A 648 22.56 -6.40 -27.31
N THR A 649 22.63 -5.83 -28.50
CA THR A 649 23.80 -5.13 -29.06
C THR A 649 23.56 -3.64 -29.28
N GLY A 650 22.43 -3.11 -28.81
CA GLY A 650 22.06 -1.71 -28.99
C GLY A 650 22.93 -0.75 -28.18
N ASP A 651 23.00 0.49 -28.65
CA ASP A 651 23.71 1.58 -27.99
C ASP A 651 23.08 1.91 -26.63
N THR A 652 23.91 1.92 -25.59
CA THR A 652 23.51 2.24 -24.22
C THR A 652 23.84 3.67 -23.80
N SER A 653 24.43 4.50 -24.66
CA SER A 653 24.88 5.85 -24.29
C SER A 653 23.74 6.78 -23.85
N GLN A 654 22.53 6.58 -24.38
CA GLN A 654 21.34 7.40 -24.12
C GLN A 654 20.32 6.76 -23.14
N VAL A 655 20.69 5.67 -22.48
CA VAL A 655 19.80 5.06 -21.47
C VAL A 655 19.59 5.97 -20.26
N ALA A 656 18.45 5.82 -19.59
CA ALA A 656 18.18 6.53 -18.35
C ALA A 656 19.03 5.99 -17.19
N GLY A 657 19.34 6.83 -16.21
CA GLY A 657 20.20 6.52 -15.08
C GLY A 657 21.69 6.85 -15.32
N GLU A 658 22.51 6.64 -14.28
CA GLU A 658 23.93 6.96 -14.28
C GLU A 658 24.82 5.85 -14.89
N ILE A 659 24.30 4.62 -14.95
CA ILE A 659 25.01 3.45 -15.55
C ILE A 659 24.67 3.40 -17.03
N LYS A 660 25.69 3.56 -17.89
CA LYS A 660 25.56 3.63 -19.35
C LYS A 660 26.02 2.34 -20.04
N GLU A 661 25.78 1.21 -19.39
CA GLU A 661 25.97 -0.15 -19.92
C GLU A 661 24.81 -1.03 -19.42
N ILE A 662 24.73 -2.29 -19.85
CA ILE A 662 23.78 -3.24 -19.29
C ILE A 662 24.14 -3.42 -17.81
N PRO A 663 23.28 -2.99 -16.86
CA PRO A 663 23.60 -3.03 -15.44
C PRO A 663 23.56 -4.46 -14.91
N ASN A 664 24.22 -4.67 -13.77
CA ASN A 664 24.15 -5.91 -12.99
C ASN A 664 23.45 -5.62 -11.63
N PRO A 665 22.09 -5.53 -11.60
CA PRO A 665 21.38 -5.21 -10.37
C PRO A 665 21.71 -6.20 -9.25
N PRO A 666 21.81 -5.73 -7.97
CA PRO A 666 22.19 -6.59 -6.86
C PRO A 666 21.13 -7.68 -6.62
N ILE A 667 21.62 -8.85 -6.22
CA ILE A 667 20.80 -9.92 -5.67
C ILE A 667 20.84 -9.78 -4.16
N VAL A 668 19.65 -9.68 -3.55
CA VAL A 668 19.49 -9.60 -2.10
C VAL A 668 19.04 -10.96 -1.59
N VAL A 669 19.77 -11.52 -0.64
CA VAL A 669 19.30 -12.67 0.15
C VAL A 669 18.31 -12.15 1.18
N ILE A 670 17.02 -12.46 0.99
CA ILE A 670 15.93 -12.02 1.90
C ILE A 670 16.02 -12.76 3.23
N SER A 671 16.24 -14.08 3.17
CA SER A 671 16.34 -14.97 4.31
C SER A 671 17.22 -16.17 3.94
N GLU A 672 17.95 -16.69 4.90
CA GLU A 672 18.75 -17.92 4.73
C GLU A 672 18.62 -18.82 5.97
N ASP A 673 18.81 -20.12 5.76
CA ASP A 673 18.82 -21.13 6.80
C ASP A 673 19.85 -22.22 6.49
N GLN A 674 20.36 -22.85 7.54
CA GLN A 674 21.34 -23.92 7.43
C GLN A 674 20.99 -25.06 8.38
N ALA A 675 21.10 -26.30 7.87
CA ALA A 675 20.89 -27.52 8.64
C ALA A 675 21.98 -28.55 8.32
N THR A 676 22.18 -29.50 9.23
CA THR A 676 23.13 -30.60 9.06
C THR A 676 22.39 -31.94 9.13
N LEU A 677 22.69 -32.83 8.19
CA LEU A 677 22.27 -34.22 8.21
C LEU A 677 23.44 -35.09 8.67
N GLU A 678 23.18 -36.00 9.60
CA GLU A 678 24.14 -37.06 9.97
C GLU A 678 24.03 -38.23 8.99
N ILE A 679 25.17 -38.67 8.49
CA ILE A 679 25.24 -39.86 7.61
C ILE A 679 25.76 -41.05 8.44
N VAL A 680 24.93 -42.08 8.53
CA VAL A 680 25.23 -43.30 9.30
C VAL A 680 25.76 -44.36 8.35
N GLN A 681 26.98 -44.79 8.58
CA GLN A 681 27.55 -45.94 7.85
C GLN A 681 26.88 -47.24 8.28
N THR A 682 26.63 -48.14 7.32
CA THR A 682 25.89 -49.39 7.50
C THR A 682 26.47 -50.34 8.58
N ASP A 683 27.74 -50.19 8.90
CA ASP A 683 28.43 -51.04 9.90
C ASP A 683 28.20 -50.61 11.38
N SER A 684 27.45 -49.55 11.63
CA SER A 684 27.27 -48.95 12.97
C SER A 684 25.83 -49.01 13.50
N VAL A 685 25.01 -49.98 13.09
CA VAL A 685 23.64 -50.11 13.61
C VAL A 685 23.70 -50.63 15.06
N SER A 686 23.87 -49.71 16.01
CA SER A 686 23.53 -49.99 17.41
C SER A 686 22.01 -49.87 17.57
N THR A 687 21.37 -50.89 18.03
CA THR A 687 19.95 -50.97 18.39
C THR A 687 19.57 -50.13 19.61
N ASP A 688 20.06 -48.92 19.71
CA ASP A 688 19.67 -48.03 20.82
C ASP A 688 18.46 -47.16 20.37
N SER A 689 17.27 -47.74 20.52
CA SER A 689 15.99 -47.01 20.40
C SER A 689 15.68 -46.28 21.72
N THR A 690 16.57 -45.44 22.17
CA THR A 690 16.27 -44.43 23.15
C THR A 690 15.50 -43.31 22.43
N GLU A 691 14.17 -43.34 22.43
CA GLU A 691 13.35 -42.15 22.18
C GLU A 691 13.82 -41.06 23.13
N LEU A 692 14.70 -40.20 22.67
CA LEU A 692 15.01 -38.96 23.33
C LEU A 692 13.69 -38.18 23.41
N LYS A 693 13.04 -38.19 24.57
CA LYS A 693 11.98 -37.26 24.94
C LYS A 693 12.57 -35.86 24.99
N THR A 694 12.83 -35.28 23.84
CA THR A 694 13.06 -33.84 23.75
C THR A 694 11.79 -33.15 24.24
N LYS A 695 11.93 -32.30 25.28
CA LYS A 695 10.87 -31.36 25.65
C LYS A 695 10.51 -30.59 24.40
N SER A 696 9.30 -30.81 23.87
CA SER A 696 8.77 -30.07 22.73
C SER A 696 8.69 -28.58 23.13
N ASP A 697 9.47 -27.74 22.43
CA ASP A 697 9.47 -26.29 22.63
C ASP A 697 8.24 -25.69 21.91
N VAL A 698 7.74 -24.57 22.42
CA VAL A 698 6.66 -23.78 21.78
C VAL A 698 7.06 -23.39 20.33
N ARG A 699 8.33 -23.21 20.05
CA ARG A 699 8.87 -22.97 18.71
C ARG A 699 8.56 -24.14 17.74
N ASP A 700 8.56 -25.36 18.22
CA ASP A 700 8.25 -26.53 17.38
C ASP A 700 6.78 -26.54 16.97
N GLN A 701 5.88 -26.10 17.84
CA GLN A 701 4.46 -25.90 17.50
C GLN A 701 4.30 -24.98 16.28
N GLU A 702 5.00 -23.83 16.28
CA GLU A 702 4.90 -22.87 15.17
C GLU A 702 5.50 -23.43 13.86
N ARG A 703 6.64 -24.09 13.93
CA ARG A 703 7.29 -24.73 12.78
C ARG A 703 6.41 -25.81 12.15
N TRP A 704 5.79 -26.69 12.96
CA TRP A 704 4.83 -27.69 12.48
C TRP A 704 3.57 -27.05 11.89
N ASN A 705 3.08 -25.96 12.50
CA ASN A 705 1.93 -25.22 11.96
C ASN A 705 2.24 -24.59 10.60
N ASP A 706 3.40 -23.97 10.44
CA ASP A 706 3.84 -23.36 9.19
C ASP A 706 4.02 -24.40 8.08
N TYR A 707 4.61 -25.56 8.40
CA TYR A 707 4.70 -26.69 7.49
C TYR A 707 3.32 -27.20 7.06
N GLY A 708 2.41 -27.40 8.02
CA GLY A 708 1.04 -27.81 7.74
C GLY A 708 0.27 -26.81 6.87
N ILE A 709 0.46 -25.49 7.07
CA ILE A 709 -0.15 -24.45 6.23
C ILE A 709 0.35 -24.56 4.78
N GLY A 710 1.65 -24.77 4.58
CA GLY A 710 2.23 -24.96 3.25
C GLY A 710 1.61 -26.16 2.52
N LEU A 711 1.54 -27.31 3.19
CA LEU A 711 0.93 -28.54 2.66
C LEU A 711 -0.56 -28.36 2.34
N LEU A 712 -1.33 -27.73 3.25
CA LEU A 712 -2.76 -27.44 3.05
C LEU A 712 -3.03 -26.60 1.81
N ARG A 713 -2.16 -25.60 1.55
CA ARG A 713 -2.29 -24.74 0.39
C ARG A 713 -1.96 -25.45 -0.92
N GLN A 714 -1.02 -26.37 -0.87
CA GLN A 714 -0.66 -27.21 -2.02
C GLN A 714 -1.70 -28.30 -2.33
N GLY A 715 -2.59 -28.59 -1.39
CA GLY A 715 -3.60 -29.64 -1.51
C GLY A 715 -3.15 -31.01 -1.00
N ASP A 716 -2.01 -31.09 -0.34
CA ASP A 716 -1.59 -32.27 0.42
C ASP A 716 -2.33 -32.29 1.77
N LEU A 717 -3.63 -32.64 1.71
CA LEU A 717 -4.54 -32.52 2.86
C LEU A 717 -4.19 -33.49 3.98
N LYS A 718 -3.72 -34.70 3.64
CA LYS A 718 -3.33 -35.71 4.63
C LYS A 718 -2.03 -35.35 5.33
N GLY A 719 -1.03 -34.88 4.58
CA GLY A 719 0.22 -34.36 5.15
C GLY A 719 -0.03 -33.15 6.04
N ALA A 720 -0.91 -32.23 5.62
CA ALA A 720 -1.29 -31.06 6.40
C ALA A 720 -2.01 -31.45 7.70
N GLU A 721 -3.00 -32.37 7.64
CA GLU A 721 -3.71 -32.85 8.81
C GLU A 721 -2.74 -33.50 9.81
N ALA A 722 -1.83 -34.34 9.33
CA ALA A 722 -0.82 -34.99 10.18
C ALA A 722 0.09 -33.96 10.87
N ALA A 723 0.49 -32.89 10.17
CA ALA A 723 1.27 -31.80 10.74
C ALA A 723 0.47 -31.05 11.82
N PHE A 724 -0.79 -30.69 11.56
CA PHE A 724 -1.63 -30.02 12.55
C PHE A 724 -1.98 -30.89 13.76
N LEU A 725 -2.08 -32.22 13.60
CA LEU A 725 -2.20 -33.16 14.73
C LEU A 725 -0.96 -33.13 15.64
N LYS A 726 0.27 -32.91 15.07
CA LYS A 726 1.47 -32.68 15.89
C LYS A 726 1.36 -31.35 16.65
N VAL A 727 0.85 -30.28 16.02
CA VAL A 727 0.64 -28.99 16.66
C VAL A 727 -0.25 -29.11 17.90
N VAL A 728 -1.43 -29.74 17.80
CA VAL A 728 -2.35 -29.89 18.92
C VAL A 728 -1.86 -30.90 19.95
N LYS A 729 -0.99 -31.84 19.56
CA LYS A 729 -0.30 -32.72 20.51
C LYS A 729 0.73 -31.97 21.35
N ILE A 730 1.46 -31.04 20.77
CA ILE A 730 2.44 -30.18 21.46
C ILE A 730 1.70 -29.20 22.38
N ASN A 731 0.65 -28.55 21.87
CA ASN A 731 -0.14 -27.58 22.62
C ASN A 731 -1.64 -27.84 22.44
N PRO A 732 -2.26 -28.64 23.35
CA PRO A 732 -3.71 -28.94 23.28
C PRO A 732 -4.62 -27.70 23.42
N ASN A 733 -4.12 -26.59 23.89
CA ASN A 733 -4.86 -25.32 24.02
C ASN A 733 -4.71 -24.39 22.81
N TYR A 734 -3.97 -24.78 21.78
CA TYR A 734 -3.81 -23.97 20.58
C TYR A 734 -5.02 -24.15 19.64
N MET A 735 -5.98 -23.27 19.77
CA MET A 735 -7.27 -23.31 19.06
C MET A 735 -7.10 -23.38 17.53
N ASP A 736 -6.16 -22.58 16.94
CA ASP A 736 -5.93 -22.55 15.49
C ASP A 736 -5.49 -23.92 14.92
N GLY A 737 -4.84 -24.76 15.73
CA GLY A 737 -4.48 -26.11 15.32
C GLY A 737 -5.73 -26.95 14.99
N TYR A 738 -6.76 -26.88 15.83
CA TYR A 738 -8.04 -27.57 15.58
C TYR A 738 -8.78 -26.98 14.38
N VAL A 739 -8.79 -25.65 14.24
CA VAL A 739 -9.36 -24.99 13.05
C VAL A 739 -8.66 -25.45 11.77
N ASN A 740 -7.33 -25.59 11.79
CA ASN A 740 -6.56 -26.01 10.62
C ASN A 740 -6.80 -27.49 10.27
N ILE A 741 -6.97 -28.38 11.27
CA ILE A 741 -7.42 -29.77 11.05
C ILE A 741 -8.80 -29.75 10.37
N ALA A 742 -9.74 -28.95 10.89
CA ALA A 742 -11.07 -28.83 10.30
C ALA A 742 -11.02 -28.31 8.85
N ARG A 743 -10.14 -27.37 8.54
CA ARG A 743 -9.93 -26.91 7.13
C ARG A 743 -9.52 -28.05 6.21
N CYS A 744 -8.65 -28.95 6.65
CA CYS A 744 -8.27 -30.13 5.86
C CYS A 744 -9.50 -31.01 5.60
N ARG A 745 -10.24 -31.36 6.65
CA ARG A 745 -11.41 -32.25 6.59
C ARG A 745 -12.55 -31.64 5.74
N ILE A 746 -12.83 -30.34 5.86
CA ILE A 746 -13.82 -29.65 5.02
C ILE A 746 -13.42 -29.72 3.55
N LYS A 747 -12.14 -29.51 3.23
CA LYS A 747 -11.65 -29.61 1.84
C LYS A 747 -11.73 -31.03 1.28
N GLU A 748 -11.66 -32.05 2.12
CA GLU A 748 -11.90 -33.45 1.75
C GLU A 748 -13.38 -33.81 1.65
N GLY A 749 -14.29 -32.90 2.02
CA GLY A 749 -15.74 -33.17 2.10
C GLY A 749 -16.19 -33.90 3.35
N ASN A 750 -15.29 -34.13 4.31
CA ASN A 750 -15.63 -34.83 5.58
C ASN A 750 -16.11 -33.83 6.64
N HIS A 751 -17.32 -33.29 6.43
CA HIS A 751 -17.90 -32.25 7.26
C HIS A 751 -18.25 -32.73 8.67
N SER A 752 -18.67 -33.98 8.84
CA SER A 752 -19.03 -34.53 10.18
C SER A 752 -17.79 -34.59 11.07
N SER A 753 -16.70 -35.15 10.56
CA SER A 753 -15.42 -35.19 11.30
C SER A 753 -14.81 -33.82 11.53
N ALA A 754 -15.03 -32.86 10.62
CA ALA A 754 -14.63 -31.47 10.83
C ALA A 754 -15.42 -30.81 11.97
N GLU A 755 -16.73 -31.08 12.07
CA GLU A 755 -17.58 -30.59 13.17
C GLU A 755 -17.09 -31.07 14.54
N GLU A 756 -16.69 -32.34 14.67
CA GLU A 756 -16.17 -32.91 15.95
C GLU A 756 -14.94 -32.11 16.43
N VAL A 757 -14.03 -31.83 15.53
CA VAL A 757 -12.79 -31.06 15.85
C VAL A 757 -13.12 -29.59 16.16
N LEU A 758 -14.09 -29.01 15.45
CA LEU A 758 -14.50 -27.62 15.68
C LEU A 758 -15.24 -27.44 17.02
N LYS A 759 -15.90 -28.45 17.55
CA LYS A 759 -16.45 -28.41 18.93
C LYS A 759 -15.35 -28.14 19.95
N LYS A 760 -14.18 -28.77 19.79
CA LYS A 760 -13.01 -28.47 20.65
C LYS A 760 -12.50 -27.04 20.48
N ALA A 761 -12.46 -26.56 19.25
CA ALA A 761 -12.10 -25.14 18.98
C ALA A 761 -13.12 -24.18 19.61
N GLU A 762 -14.43 -24.53 19.60
CA GLU A 762 -15.50 -23.72 20.21
C GLU A 762 -15.38 -23.66 21.74
N GLU A 763 -14.99 -24.77 22.40
CA GLU A 763 -14.67 -24.76 23.83
C GLU A 763 -13.51 -23.81 24.15
N LEU A 764 -12.41 -23.92 23.40
CA LEU A 764 -11.23 -23.07 23.60
C LEU A 764 -11.52 -21.59 23.31
N LYS A 765 -12.36 -21.31 22.32
CA LYS A 765 -12.80 -19.95 21.95
C LYS A 765 -13.43 -19.20 23.13
N GLN A 766 -14.10 -19.89 24.07
CA GLN A 766 -14.74 -19.27 25.24
C GLN A 766 -13.72 -18.60 26.18
N HIS A 767 -12.46 -19.05 26.15
CA HIS A 767 -11.38 -18.53 26.98
C HIS A 767 -10.58 -17.39 26.33
N LEU A 768 -10.86 -17.07 25.05
CA LEU A 768 -10.21 -15.98 24.35
C LEU A 768 -10.90 -14.63 24.65
N ASP A 769 -10.11 -13.54 24.56
CA ASP A 769 -10.67 -12.20 24.57
C ASP A 769 -11.81 -12.07 23.54
N PRO A 770 -12.96 -11.44 23.88
CA PRO A 770 -14.03 -11.21 22.92
C PRO A 770 -13.60 -10.52 21.61
N LYS A 771 -12.52 -9.76 21.65
CA LYS A 771 -11.95 -9.07 20.49
C LYS A 771 -10.88 -9.89 19.76
N ASP A 772 -10.51 -11.06 20.26
CA ASP A 772 -9.48 -11.89 19.59
C ASP A 772 -9.94 -12.23 18.17
N PRO A 773 -9.14 -11.86 17.14
CA PRO A 773 -9.52 -12.06 15.74
C PRO A 773 -9.70 -13.54 15.36
N ASN A 774 -9.11 -14.45 16.12
CA ASN A 774 -9.20 -15.88 15.84
C ASN A 774 -10.60 -16.48 16.15
N ARG A 775 -11.43 -15.81 16.92
CA ARG A 775 -12.79 -16.26 17.24
C ARG A 775 -13.65 -16.43 15.98
N ALA A 776 -13.63 -15.46 15.08
CA ALA A 776 -14.41 -15.47 13.85
C ALA A 776 -14.06 -16.65 12.91
N LYS A 777 -12.82 -17.17 12.97
CA LYS A 777 -12.43 -18.36 12.20
C LYS A 777 -13.23 -19.58 12.61
N VAL A 778 -13.39 -19.81 13.92
CA VAL A 778 -14.17 -20.93 14.43
C VAL A 778 -15.61 -20.83 13.94
N ASP A 779 -16.23 -19.64 14.11
CA ASP A 779 -17.61 -19.39 13.66
C ASP A 779 -17.79 -19.66 12.17
N TYR A 780 -16.87 -19.16 11.35
CA TYR A 780 -16.93 -19.34 9.90
C TYR A 780 -16.84 -20.82 9.49
N PHE A 781 -15.84 -21.56 9.98
CA PHE A 781 -15.67 -22.95 9.58
C PHE A 781 -16.74 -23.85 10.19
N TYR A 782 -17.23 -23.55 11.40
CA TYR A 782 -18.38 -24.22 11.96
C TYR A 782 -19.63 -24.00 11.10
N ALA A 783 -19.88 -22.78 10.67
CA ALA A 783 -20.99 -22.47 9.76
C ALA A 783 -20.91 -23.25 8.44
N LEU A 784 -19.72 -23.43 7.87
CA LEU A 784 -19.56 -24.22 6.65
C LEU A 784 -19.95 -25.70 6.87
N THR A 785 -19.62 -26.29 8.02
CA THR A 785 -20.03 -27.66 8.33
C THR A 785 -21.54 -27.76 8.52
N GLN A 786 -22.17 -26.79 9.19
CA GLN A 786 -23.62 -26.72 9.38
C GLN A 786 -24.37 -26.56 8.05
N LYS A 787 -23.87 -25.66 7.19
CA LYS A 787 -24.39 -25.43 5.83
C LYS A 787 -24.39 -26.72 4.99
N SER A 788 -23.29 -27.47 5.01
CA SER A 788 -23.16 -28.70 4.25
C SER A 788 -24.12 -29.79 4.71
N GLN A 789 -24.59 -29.71 5.94
CA GLN A 789 -25.57 -30.65 6.58
C GLN A 789 -27.00 -30.12 6.48
N GLY A 790 -27.23 -29.02 5.75
CA GLY A 790 -28.57 -28.42 5.57
C GLY A 790 -29.10 -27.64 6.78
N ARG A 791 -28.29 -27.40 7.82
CA ARG A 791 -28.67 -26.65 9.02
C ARG A 791 -28.40 -25.15 8.81
N TYR A 792 -29.18 -24.55 7.91
CA TYR A 792 -28.93 -23.20 7.41
C TYR A 792 -29.09 -22.10 8.47
N ASP A 793 -30.09 -22.25 9.37
CA ASP A 793 -30.33 -21.32 10.47
C ASP A 793 -29.14 -21.26 11.44
N VAL A 794 -28.58 -22.40 11.80
CA VAL A 794 -27.36 -22.47 12.65
C VAL A 794 -26.16 -21.88 11.93
N ALA A 795 -25.97 -22.21 10.63
CA ALA A 795 -24.89 -21.65 9.82
C ALA A 795 -25.00 -20.13 9.72
N LEU A 796 -26.19 -19.59 9.47
CA LEU A 796 -26.42 -18.15 9.38
C LEU A 796 -26.12 -17.42 10.70
N LYS A 797 -26.49 -18.03 11.85
CA LYS A 797 -26.17 -17.48 13.17
C LYS A 797 -24.65 -17.30 13.35
N HIS A 798 -23.86 -18.34 13.08
CA HIS A 798 -22.41 -18.29 13.23
C HIS A 798 -21.74 -17.34 12.22
N LEU A 799 -22.21 -17.30 10.97
CA LEU A 799 -21.71 -16.33 10.00
C LEU A 799 -21.99 -14.87 10.40
N ARG A 800 -23.14 -14.60 11.02
CA ARG A 800 -23.45 -13.27 11.56
C ARG A 800 -22.49 -12.88 12.69
N MET A 801 -22.17 -13.81 13.61
CA MET A 801 -21.16 -13.57 14.65
C MET A 801 -19.79 -13.25 14.05
N ALA A 802 -19.36 -13.99 13.02
CA ALA A 802 -18.13 -13.67 12.30
C ALA A 802 -18.19 -12.31 11.58
N SER A 803 -19.35 -11.97 11.01
CA SER A 803 -19.58 -10.68 10.32
C SER A 803 -19.66 -9.48 11.27
N GLU A 804 -20.11 -9.66 12.52
CA GLU A 804 -20.08 -8.60 13.54
C GLU A 804 -18.63 -8.23 13.90
N GLN A 805 -17.76 -9.22 14.01
CA GLN A 805 -16.35 -8.99 14.29
C GLN A 805 -15.58 -8.48 13.06
N PHE A 806 -15.90 -8.97 11.85
CA PHE A 806 -15.27 -8.60 10.58
C PHE A 806 -16.30 -8.11 9.56
N PRO A 807 -16.86 -6.91 9.76
CA PRO A 807 -17.95 -6.40 8.91
C PRO A 807 -17.53 -6.14 7.45
N ARG A 808 -16.25 -6.09 7.16
CA ARG A 808 -15.68 -5.87 5.82
C ARG A 808 -15.08 -7.15 5.20
N ASP A 809 -15.25 -8.33 5.79
CA ASP A 809 -14.84 -9.59 5.12
C ASP A 809 -15.88 -9.99 4.07
N LYS A 810 -15.51 -9.84 2.81
CA LYS A 810 -16.37 -10.16 1.66
C LYS A 810 -16.73 -11.65 1.57
N ARG A 811 -15.87 -12.56 2.05
CA ARG A 811 -16.15 -14.01 2.02
C ARG A 811 -17.25 -14.38 3.00
N VAL A 812 -17.20 -13.81 4.21
CA VAL A 812 -18.25 -13.98 5.22
C VAL A 812 -19.59 -13.42 4.69
N ARG A 813 -19.56 -12.20 4.11
CA ARG A 813 -20.74 -11.56 3.52
C ARG A 813 -21.34 -12.37 2.37
N ASN A 814 -20.52 -12.88 1.46
CA ASN A 814 -20.98 -13.72 0.36
C ASN A 814 -21.61 -15.02 0.86
N GLU A 815 -21.07 -15.65 1.90
CA GLU A 815 -21.68 -16.87 2.47
C GLU A 815 -23.02 -16.58 3.15
N ILE A 816 -23.17 -15.46 3.85
CA ILE A 816 -24.47 -15.02 4.39
C ILE A 816 -25.47 -14.80 3.24
N GLY A 817 -25.08 -14.06 2.21
CA GLY A 817 -25.91 -13.80 1.05
C GLY A 817 -26.36 -15.09 0.33
N ARG A 818 -25.45 -16.05 0.17
CA ARG A 818 -25.75 -17.36 -0.42
C ARG A 818 -26.77 -18.16 0.40
N LEU A 819 -26.63 -18.18 1.74
CA LEU A 819 -27.60 -18.85 2.62
C LEU A 819 -28.97 -18.22 2.55
N LEU A 820 -29.04 -16.87 2.60
CA LEU A 820 -30.28 -16.12 2.46
C LEU A 820 -30.95 -16.39 1.10
N TYR A 821 -30.15 -16.49 0.03
CA TYR A 821 -30.67 -16.86 -1.29
C TYR A 821 -31.27 -18.27 -1.30
N LEU A 822 -30.59 -19.25 -0.69
CA LEU A 822 -31.09 -20.63 -0.56
C LEU A 822 -32.39 -20.71 0.25
N GLU A 823 -32.54 -19.88 1.28
CA GLU A 823 -33.75 -19.72 2.07
C GLU A 823 -34.83 -18.88 1.36
N ARG A 824 -34.63 -18.47 0.10
CA ARG A 824 -35.51 -17.60 -0.69
C ARG A 824 -35.73 -16.19 -0.12
N ARG A 825 -34.87 -15.73 0.77
CA ARG A 825 -34.86 -14.39 1.36
C ARG A 825 -34.10 -13.42 0.45
N TYR A 826 -34.54 -13.29 -0.79
CA TYR A 826 -33.81 -12.63 -1.87
C TYR A 826 -33.48 -11.17 -1.61
N ALA A 827 -34.38 -10.40 -0.99
CA ALA A 827 -34.14 -9.00 -0.67
C ALA A 827 -33.01 -8.80 0.36
N GLU A 828 -32.94 -9.69 1.35
CA GLU A 828 -31.86 -9.68 2.35
C GLU A 828 -30.54 -10.15 1.72
N ALA A 829 -30.58 -11.15 0.84
CA ALA A 829 -29.42 -11.60 0.08
C ALA A 829 -28.81 -10.46 -0.76
N VAL A 830 -29.66 -9.69 -1.45
CA VAL A 830 -29.25 -8.49 -2.21
C VAL A 830 -28.50 -7.51 -1.29
N THR A 831 -29.01 -7.26 -0.08
CA THR A 831 -28.37 -6.34 0.87
C THR A 831 -26.98 -6.81 1.26
N GLU A 832 -26.77 -8.11 1.51
CA GLU A 832 -25.45 -8.62 1.89
C GLU A 832 -24.45 -8.59 0.71
N PHE A 833 -24.88 -8.93 -0.50
CA PHE A 833 -24.03 -8.81 -1.68
C PHE A 833 -23.69 -7.36 -2.03
N GLN A 834 -24.58 -6.41 -1.80
CA GLN A 834 -24.28 -4.98 -1.94
C GLN A 834 -23.21 -4.53 -0.95
N LYS A 835 -23.24 -5.00 0.32
CA LYS A 835 -22.17 -4.74 1.29
C LYS A 835 -20.83 -5.35 0.85
N THR A 836 -20.84 -6.47 0.13
CA THR A 836 -19.63 -7.01 -0.50
C THR A 836 -19.08 -6.02 -1.54
N LEU A 837 -19.94 -5.44 -2.39
CA LEU A 837 -19.53 -4.48 -3.41
C LEU A 837 -19.05 -3.13 -2.83
N GLU A 838 -19.51 -2.74 -1.65
CA GLU A 838 -18.94 -1.59 -0.92
C GLU A 838 -17.46 -1.80 -0.56
N VAL A 839 -17.04 -3.05 -0.41
CA VAL A 839 -15.65 -3.42 -0.11
C VAL A 839 -14.87 -3.69 -1.39
N ASP A 840 -15.45 -4.47 -2.30
CA ASP A 840 -14.84 -4.89 -3.56
C ASP A 840 -15.85 -4.80 -4.71
N PRO A 841 -15.83 -3.70 -5.49
CA PRO A 841 -16.78 -3.50 -6.59
C PRO A 841 -16.63 -4.51 -7.74
N GLU A 842 -15.57 -5.31 -7.74
CA GLU A 842 -15.25 -6.30 -8.77
C GLU A 842 -15.55 -7.74 -8.34
N ASP A 843 -16.19 -7.94 -7.17
CA ASP A 843 -16.44 -9.27 -6.63
C ASP A 843 -17.42 -10.07 -7.52
N VAL A 844 -16.86 -11.08 -8.19
CA VAL A 844 -17.57 -11.92 -9.18
C VAL A 844 -18.73 -12.68 -8.54
N ASP A 845 -18.54 -13.20 -7.33
CA ASP A 845 -19.55 -13.95 -6.60
C ASP A 845 -20.75 -13.07 -6.24
N ALA A 846 -20.48 -11.85 -5.78
CA ALA A 846 -21.54 -10.89 -5.46
C ALA A 846 -22.35 -10.52 -6.70
N HIS A 847 -21.70 -10.19 -7.82
CA HIS A 847 -22.41 -9.87 -9.08
C HIS A 847 -23.24 -11.04 -9.60
N TYR A 848 -22.71 -12.28 -9.55
CA TYR A 848 -23.43 -13.46 -9.95
C TYR A 848 -24.72 -13.67 -9.13
N HIS A 849 -24.60 -13.63 -7.80
CA HIS A 849 -25.74 -13.87 -6.93
C HIS A 849 -26.70 -12.67 -6.89
N LEU A 850 -26.24 -11.44 -7.11
CA LEU A 850 -27.13 -10.29 -7.35
C LEU A 850 -27.96 -10.49 -8.61
N MET A 851 -27.37 -10.95 -9.71
CA MET A 851 -28.09 -11.29 -10.93
C MET A 851 -29.21 -12.28 -10.63
N LEU A 852 -28.90 -13.39 -9.96
CA LEU A 852 -29.88 -14.42 -9.59
C LEU A 852 -30.98 -13.89 -8.66
N SER A 853 -30.60 -13.11 -7.65
CA SER A 853 -31.52 -12.55 -6.66
C SER A 853 -32.47 -11.54 -7.29
N TYR A 854 -31.99 -10.67 -8.20
CA TYR A 854 -32.82 -9.70 -8.92
C TYR A 854 -33.79 -10.41 -9.91
N HIS A 855 -33.37 -11.50 -10.56
CA HIS A 855 -34.28 -12.32 -11.36
C HIS A 855 -35.40 -12.90 -10.49
N ALA A 856 -35.10 -13.43 -9.31
CA ALA A 856 -36.10 -13.96 -8.38
C ALA A 856 -37.06 -12.87 -7.87
N LEU A 857 -36.58 -11.65 -7.69
CA LEU A 857 -37.37 -10.45 -7.32
C LEU A 857 -38.09 -9.82 -8.50
N LYS A 858 -37.91 -10.33 -9.73
CA LYS A 858 -38.46 -9.79 -10.99
C LYS A 858 -37.99 -8.37 -11.34
N ASP A 859 -36.86 -7.94 -10.83
CA ASP A 859 -36.19 -6.67 -11.18
C ASP A 859 -35.25 -6.90 -12.37
N GLN A 860 -35.78 -6.94 -13.56
CA GLN A 860 -35.07 -7.28 -14.78
C GLN A 860 -33.95 -6.27 -15.11
N LEU A 861 -34.15 -4.99 -14.83
CA LEU A 861 -33.14 -3.95 -15.13
C LEU A 861 -31.88 -4.15 -14.29
N LYS A 862 -32.01 -4.37 -12.98
CA LYS A 862 -30.88 -4.63 -12.11
C LYS A 862 -30.24 -6.00 -12.37
N ALA A 863 -31.04 -7.00 -12.73
CA ALA A 863 -30.52 -8.31 -13.11
C ALA A 863 -29.59 -8.22 -14.33
N VAL A 864 -30.00 -7.52 -15.39
CA VAL A 864 -29.19 -7.31 -16.61
C VAL A 864 -27.90 -6.52 -16.30
N LYS A 865 -27.97 -5.50 -15.43
CA LYS A 865 -26.75 -4.76 -15.03
C LYS A 865 -25.79 -5.66 -14.26
N ALA A 866 -26.28 -6.42 -13.29
CA ALA A 866 -25.47 -7.37 -12.53
C ALA A 866 -24.84 -8.45 -13.43
N GLN A 867 -25.58 -8.93 -14.43
CA GLN A 867 -25.09 -9.88 -15.45
C GLN A 867 -23.93 -9.30 -16.27
N LYS A 868 -24.04 -8.04 -16.72
CA LYS A 868 -22.96 -7.36 -17.46
C LYS A 868 -21.69 -7.26 -16.61
N LEU A 869 -21.81 -6.89 -15.33
CA LEU A 869 -20.68 -6.79 -14.42
C LEU A 869 -20.08 -8.17 -14.10
N TYR A 870 -20.91 -9.18 -13.87
CA TYR A 870 -20.45 -10.56 -13.72
C TYR A 870 -19.65 -11.02 -14.94
N LEU A 871 -20.16 -10.79 -16.16
CA LEU A 871 -19.46 -11.19 -17.39
C LEU A 871 -18.19 -10.36 -17.65
N ARG A 872 -18.14 -9.12 -17.19
CA ARG A 872 -16.94 -8.29 -17.26
C ARG A 872 -15.82 -8.87 -16.40
N PHE A 873 -16.11 -9.19 -15.14
CA PHE A 873 -15.09 -9.57 -14.13
C PHE A 873 -14.81 -11.08 -14.08
N LYS A 874 -15.67 -11.91 -14.68
CA LYS A 874 -15.47 -13.36 -14.73
C LYS A 874 -14.22 -13.70 -15.53
N LEU A 875 -13.44 -14.66 -15.04
CA LEU A 875 -12.31 -15.25 -15.78
C LEU A 875 -12.78 -15.86 -17.09
N ASP A 876 -11.96 -15.72 -18.13
CA ASP A 876 -12.26 -16.24 -19.45
C ASP A 876 -11.79 -17.70 -19.55
N GLU A 877 -12.73 -18.61 -19.65
CA GLU A 877 -12.48 -20.04 -19.85
C GLU A 877 -12.04 -20.37 -21.28
N SER A 878 -12.29 -19.46 -22.25
CA SER A 878 -11.90 -19.66 -23.67
C SER A 878 -10.40 -19.61 -23.91
N VAL A 879 -9.59 -19.20 -22.92
CA VAL A 879 -8.13 -19.13 -22.99
C VAL A 879 -7.43 -20.47 -22.68
N ASP A 880 -8.14 -21.51 -22.30
CA ASP A 880 -7.56 -22.82 -21.99
C ASP A 880 -6.71 -23.41 -23.14
N PRO A 881 -7.10 -23.32 -24.43
CA PRO A 881 -6.26 -23.75 -25.53
C PRO A 881 -4.92 -23.02 -25.60
N ILE A 882 -4.90 -21.71 -25.28
CA ILE A 882 -3.68 -20.88 -25.28
C ILE A 882 -2.71 -21.40 -24.20
N THR A 883 -3.23 -21.78 -23.03
CA THR A 883 -2.38 -22.36 -21.98
C THR A 883 -1.70 -23.65 -22.42
N GLY A 884 -2.36 -24.46 -23.24
CA GLY A 884 -1.81 -25.67 -23.83
C GLY A 884 -0.61 -25.37 -24.76
N ILE A 885 -0.70 -24.31 -25.54
CA ILE A 885 0.42 -23.85 -26.40
C ILE A 885 1.59 -23.39 -25.53
N GLY A 886 1.34 -22.52 -24.56
CA GLY A 886 2.37 -22.00 -23.67
C GLY A 886 3.08 -23.09 -22.84
N ARG A 887 2.35 -24.16 -22.43
CA ARG A 887 2.93 -25.30 -21.70
C ARG A 887 3.91 -26.10 -22.58
N ARG A 888 3.59 -26.30 -23.85
CA ARG A 888 4.49 -27.00 -24.81
C ARG A 888 5.71 -26.14 -25.13
N ALA A 889 5.53 -24.83 -25.25
CA ALA A 889 6.60 -23.89 -25.54
C ALA A 889 7.60 -23.71 -24.37
N ASN A 890 7.14 -23.87 -23.13
CA ASN A 890 7.98 -23.71 -21.93
C ASN A 890 7.77 -24.86 -20.94
N PRO A 891 8.52 -25.98 -21.07
CA PRO A 891 8.42 -27.13 -20.16
C PRO A 891 8.68 -26.79 -18.69
N TYR A 892 9.63 -25.90 -18.38
CA TYR A 892 9.93 -25.45 -17.01
C TYR A 892 8.75 -24.72 -16.39
N ALA A 893 8.15 -23.77 -17.10
CA ALA A 893 6.97 -23.06 -16.64
C ALA A 893 5.77 -24.02 -16.44
N ASN A 894 5.63 -25.06 -17.26
CA ASN A 894 4.63 -26.09 -17.06
C ASN A 894 4.88 -26.90 -15.79
N MET A 895 6.14 -27.26 -15.49
CA MET A 895 6.49 -27.93 -14.24
C MET A 895 6.24 -27.01 -13.02
N GLU A 896 6.64 -25.74 -13.12
CA GLU A 896 6.39 -24.75 -12.05
C GLU A 896 4.89 -24.50 -11.75
N ARG A 897 4.01 -24.79 -12.70
CA ARG A 897 2.55 -24.72 -12.48
C ARG A 897 2.05 -25.77 -11.50
N GLN A 898 2.75 -26.88 -11.33
CA GLN A 898 2.36 -27.94 -10.41
C GLN A 898 2.45 -27.43 -8.98
N LYS A 899 1.39 -27.63 -8.19
CA LYS A 899 1.37 -27.19 -6.77
C LYS A 899 2.32 -28.01 -5.92
N ILE A 900 2.47 -29.29 -6.23
CA ILE A 900 3.40 -30.21 -5.60
C ILE A 900 4.43 -30.58 -6.65
N ARG A 901 5.67 -30.18 -6.42
CA ARG A 901 6.80 -30.47 -7.29
C ARG A 901 8.03 -30.79 -6.45
N GLU A 902 8.80 -31.77 -6.86
CA GLU A 902 10.13 -32.05 -6.32
C GLU A 902 11.18 -31.44 -7.25
N HIS A 903 12.08 -30.67 -6.68
CA HIS A 903 13.20 -30.05 -7.39
C HIS A 903 14.42 -30.94 -7.33
N LEU A 904 15.02 -31.18 -8.48
CA LEU A 904 16.22 -31.99 -8.64
C LEU A 904 17.46 -31.08 -8.69
N SER A 905 18.62 -31.68 -8.47
CA SER A 905 19.92 -31.02 -8.69
C SER A 905 20.10 -30.57 -10.13
N SER A 906 20.60 -29.37 -10.32
CA SER A 906 20.92 -28.81 -11.62
C SER A 906 22.40 -28.91 -12.00
N ILE A 907 23.25 -29.51 -11.16
CA ILE A 907 24.70 -29.63 -11.39
C ILE A 907 25.01 -30.35 -12.72
N ALA A 908 24.27 -31.40 -13.03
CA ALA A 908 24.46 -32.16 -14.24
C ALA A 908 24.10 -31.41 -15.54
N SER A 909 23.21 -30.43 -15.48
CA SER A 909 22.78 -29.65 -16.66
C SER A 909 23.75 -28.51 -17.02
N TYR A 910 24.69 -28.17 -16.15
CA TYR A 910 25.71 -27.13 -16.38
C TYR A 910 27.09 -27.65 -16.70
N GLN A 911 27.26 -28.99 -16.78
CA GLN A 911 28.53 -29.61 -17.16
C GLN A 911 28.62 -29.90 -18.69
N TYR A 912 27.63 -29.50 -19.48
CA TYR A 912 27.60 -29.65 -20.94
C TYR A 912 27.49 -28.34 -21.68
#